data_3e65f7e4f07d6114a6981abcc70da091
#
_entry.id   3e65f7e4f07d6114a6981abcc70da091
#
_cell.length_a   1.000
_cell.length_b   1.000
_cell.length_c   1.000
_cell.angle_alpha   90.00
_cell.angle_beta   90.00
_cell.angle_gamma   90.00
#
_symmetry.space_group_name_H-M   'P 1'
#
loop_
_entity.id
_entity.type
_entity.pdbx_description
1 polymer ?
#
loop_
_entity_poly.entity_id
_entity_poly.type
_entity_poly.pdbx_seq_one_letter_code
_entity_poly.pdbx_strand_id
1 'polypeptide(L)'
;MWSGYEKGQVYKASQLADALKEAFEEQEVELVRDNKIFYYNCPASFDIETSSFYNEDGEKRACMYIWQMGFNGTVIYGRTWEEWLSCLDQLVDYLALNENRRLVIYVHNLGYEFQFIRKLFDWDKVFAIKQRRPVYALCKGLEFRCSLFLSNYSLEYIGKNLLHKYPVEKLVGDLDYSKIRHSKTPLTEQELAYCINDVKVVMSYIQEKIEQDGDITQIPLTNTGYVRNYCRKECFFEGIPEDDEEGRQRVLMNYRAIMKSLQIESKEEYEQMQRAFMGGFTHASALYSGKTLYDVGSADLTSSYPYAMVAQYYPMTKGEFIGRVESNELFNYYLNKYCCLFDIEFTNLKPKEEYENPLSYSRCKITGKYIVNNGRIVSADKIITSLTELDFDTIQKFYTWDSVKIFNMRVYHRGYLPRALIIAVLDLYEKKTSLKGIEGKEIEYLVSKNMINAAFGMMVTAVVRDEYKYADEWFKELADSDSQLADYNKNFNRFLYYGWGVWVTAHARHNLFSAIYEFKNDYVYADTDSIKGINFEDHLDYFKKYNDKVFRDLLTMCNHYKIPFSKCKPKTKNGVENLIGVWDMEAGYEMFKTVGAKRYIYIERNGELNLTVSGLNKKHAVPWLLEEYNGDIDLIFERFGEGFFVPAGHTGKMSLTYIENETYGTLVDYQGNVGVYNELSSVHMEPQSYFMSLVGDYIKYLEGVQYVEIWY
;
A
#
# COMPACT_ATOMS: atom_id res chain seq x y z
N MET A 1 3.28 -34.88 -15.96
CA MET A 1 3.76 -34.38 -14.67
C MET A 1 4.79 -33.28 -14.95
N TRP A 2 4.49 -32.08 -14.60
CA TRP A 2 5.30 -30.87 -14.80
C TRP A 2 6.69 -31.04 -14.19
N SER A 3 7.73 -30.98 -15.01
CA SER A 3 9.12 -31.18 -14.55
C SER A 3 9.90 -29.87 -14.34
N GLY A 4 9.20 -28.75 -14.25
CA GLY A 4 9.76 -27.42 -14.00
C GLY A 4 9.83 -26.56 -15.27
N TYR A 5 9.46 -25.28 -15.14
CA TYR A 5 9.43 -24.29 -16.24
C TYR A 5 10.80 -23.95 -16.85
N GLU A 6 11.90 -24.36 -16.25
CA GLU A 6 13.24 -24.15 -16.81
C GLU A 6 13.47 -24.88 -18.15
N LYS A 7 12.71 -25.95 -18.42
CA LYS A 7 12.88 -26.81 -19.61
C LYS A 7 11.74 -26.68 -20.65
N GLY A 8 10.83 -25.71 -20.48
CA GLY A 8 9.76 -25.46 -21.43
C GLY A 8 10.31 -25.13 -22.83
N GLN A 9 9.67 -25.67 -23.89
CA GLN A 9 10.07 -25.36 -25.23
C GLN A 9 9.77 -23.92 -25.62
N VAL A 10 10.60 -23.35 -26.50
CA VAL A 10 10.49 -21.96 -26.96
C VAL A 10 10.23 -21.99 -28.47
N TYR A 11 9.14 -21.38 -28.86
CA TYR A 11 8.65 -21.34 -30.23
C TYR A 11 8.65 -19.91 -30.78
N LYS A 12 8.88 -19.79 -32.10
CA LYS A 12 8.60 -18.54 -32.81
C LYS A 12 7.10 -18.41 -33.09
N ALA A 13 6.61 -17.20 -33.27
CA ALA A 13 5.22 -16.93 -33.66
C ALA A 13 4.73 -17.77 -34.83
N SER A 14 5.62 -18.05 -35.82
CA SER A 14 5.32 -18.92 -36.99
C SER A 14 5.08 -20.40 -36.65
N GLN A 15 5.37 -20.83 -35.42
CA GLN A 15 5.23 -22.21 -34.93
C GLN A 15 4.09 -22.32 -33.91
N LEU A 16 3.15 -21.38 -33.92
CA LEU A 16 2.06 -21.27 -32.94
C LEU A 16 1.25 -22.56 -32.78
N ALA A 17 0.93 -23.23 -33.88
CA ALA A 17 0.11 -24.46 -33.85
C ALA A 17 0.77 -25.57 -33.01
N ASP A 18 2.08 -25.78 -33.18
CA ASP A 18 2.84 -26.77 -32.40
C ASP A 18 2.88 -26.38 -30.91
N ALA A 19 3.10 -25.10 -30.64
CA ALA A 19 3.14 -24.55 -29.27
C ALA A 19 1.79 -24.70 -28.55
N LEU A 20 0.67 -24.42 -29.22
CA LEU A 20 -0.67 -24.55 -28.62
C LEU A 20 -1.02 -26.01 -28.35
N LYS A 21 -0.64 -26.91 -29.26
CA LYS A 21 -0.83 -28.34 -29.05
C LYS A 21 -0.07 -28.84 -27.83
N GLU A 22 1.21 -28.48 -27.71
CA GLU A 22 2.01 -28.81 -26.50
C GLU A 22 1.41 -28.26 -25.24
N ALA A 23 1.03 -26.95 -25.23
CA ALA A 23 0.59 -26.26 -24.05
C ALA A 23 -0.79 -26.70 -23.55
N PHE A 24 -1.71 -27.06 -24.43
CA PHE A 24 -3.11 -27.29 -24.08
C PHE A 24 -3.59 -28.73 -24.29
N GLU A 25 -3.24 -29.38 -25.39
CA GLU A 25 -3.69 -30.75 -25.66
C GLU A 25 -2.81 -31.80 -24.98
N GLU A 26 -1.49 -31.75 -25.16
CA GLU A 26 -0.57 -32.75 -24.59
C GLU A 26 -0.51 -32.70 -23.05
N GLN A 27 -0.84 -31.56 -22.46
CA GLN A 27 -0.91 -31.36 -21.01
C GLN A 27 -2.34 -31.45 -20.42
N GLU A 28 -3.34 -31.79 -21.26
CA GLU A 28 -4.73 -32.04 -20.84
C GLU A 28 -5.28 -30.91 -19.95
N VAL A 29 -5.17 -29.65 -20.39
CA VAL A 29 -5.62 -28.49 -19.59
C VAL A 29 -7.13 -28.52 -19.37
N GLU A 30 -7.54 -28.57 -18.11
CA GLU A 30 -8.94 -28.62 -17.70
C GLU A 30 -9.62 -27.24 -17.73
N LEU A 31 -10.94 -27.27 -17.91
CA LEU A 31 -11.79 -26.10 -17.70
C LEU A 31 -12.39 -26.13 -16.28
N VAL A 32 -12.20 -25.05 -15.52
CA VAL A 32 -12.85 -24.82 -14.25
C VAL A 32 -13.93 -23.75 -14.36
N ARG A 33 -14.89 -23.74 -13.46
CA ARG A 33 -16.05 -22.87 -13.55
C ARG A 33 -16.17 -21.95 -12.34
N ASP A 34 -16.35 -20.65 -12.63
CA ASP A 34 -16.83 -19.69 -11.64
C ASP A 34 -18.15 -19.06 -12.13
N ASN A 35 -19.24 -19.31 -11.39
CA ASN A 35 -20.61 -18.91 -11.76
C ASN A 35 -21.01 -19.42 -13.18
N LYS A 36 -21.08 -18.53 -14.16
CA LYS A 36 -21.45 -18.83 -15.55
C LYS A 36 -20.26 -18.88 -16.50
N ILE A 37 -19.04 -18.59 -16.00
CA ILE A 37 -17.85 -18.44 -16.81
C ILE A 37 -16.95 -19.65 -16.61
N PHE A 38 -16.43 -20.19 -17.71
CA PHE A 38 -15.43 -21.25 -17.73
C PHE A 38 -14.05 -20.64 -17.94
N TYR A 39 -13.05 -21.12 -17.22
CA TYR A 39 -11.67 -20.69 -17.30
C TYR A 39 -10.75 -21.86 -17.59
N TYR A 40 -9.79 -21.69 -18.47
CA TYR A 40 -8.69 -22.64 -18.65
C TYR A 40 -7.82 -22.62 -17.38
N ASN A 41 -7.68 -23.78 -16.72
CA ASN A 41 -6.97 -23.92 -15.44
C ASN A 41 -5.47 -24.13 -15.68
N CYS A 42 -4.80 -23.12 -16.19
CA CYS A 42 -3.37 -23.16 -16.43
C CYS A 42 -2.74 -21.77 -16.24
N PRO A 43 -1.43 -21.71 -15.95
CA PRO A 43 -0.72 -20.44 -15.92
C PRO A 43 -0.47 -19.96 -17.34
N ALA A 44 -0.76 -18.69 -17.59
CA ALA A 44 -0.37 -18.00 -18.79
C ALA A 44 0.18 -16.62 -18.45
N SER A 45 1.15 -16.13 -19.22
CA SER A 45 1.76 -14.83 -19.02
C SER A 45 2.11 -14.13 -20.34
N PHE A 46 2.25 -12.81 -20.26
CA PHE A 46 2.65 -11.96 -21.38
C PHE A 46 3.61 -10.88 -20.89
N ASP A 47 4.61 -10.57 -21.70
CA ASP A 47 5.60 -9.53 -21.44
C ASP A 47 6.15 -8.96 -22.75
N ILE A 48 6.71 -7.74 -22.69
CA ILE A 48 7.38 -7.09 -23.83
C ILE A 48 8.71 -6.49 -23.40
N GLU A 49 9.65 -6.43 -24.37
CA GLU A 49 10.84 -5.61 -24.21
C GLU A 49 10.83 -4.43 -25.18
N THR A 50 11.28 -3.29 -24.69
CA THR A 50 11.19 -2.03 -25.43
C THR A 50 12.54 -1.34 -25.52
N SER A 51 12.73 -0.53 -26.58
CA SER A 51 13.83 0.39 -26.71
C SER A 51 13.34 1.83 -26.63
N SER A 52 14.05 2.66 -25.88
CA SER A 52 13.85 4.11 -25.84
C SER A 52 14.91 4.81 -26.67
N PHE A 53 14.48 5.76 -27.50
CA PHE A 53 15.35 6.50 -28.44
C PHE A 53 14.81 7.90 -28.68
N TYR A 54 15.63 8.79 -29.29
CA TYR A 54 15.18 10.10 -29.74
C TYR A 54 14.86 10.03 -31.24
N ASN A 55 13.68 10.53 -31.64
CA ASN A 55 13.28 10.64 -33.04
C ASN A 55 14.02 11.83 -33.72
N GLU A 56 13.76 12.05 -35.01
CA GLU A 56 14.37 13.14 -35.79
C GLU A 56 14.04 14.55 -35.25
N ASP A 57 12.91 14.68 -34.57
CA ASP A 57 12.47 15.95 -33.94
C ASP A 57 13.10 16.15 -32.55
N GLY A 58 13.94 15.24 -32.09
CA GLY A 58 14.57 15.28 -30.76
C GLY A 58 13.65 14.90 -29.62
N GLU A 59 12.50 14.30 -29.91
CA GLU A 59 11.56 13.83 -28.90
C GLU A 59 11.85 12.38 -28.54
N LYS A 60 11.81 12.06 -27.25
CA LYS A 60 12.00 10.69 -26.78
C LYS A 60 10.79 9.82 -27.08
N ARG A 61 11.05 8.65 -27.61
CA ARG A 61 10.07 7.62 -28.00
C ARG A 61 10.45 6.27 -27.43
N ALA A 62 9.49 5.35 -27.39
CA ALA A 62 9.73 3.96 -27.07
C ALA A 62 9.00 3.07 -28.05
N CYS A 63 9.64 1.96 -28.46
CA CYS A 63 9.00 0.94 -29.29
C CYS A 63 9.28 -0.45 -28.74
N MET A 64 8.33 -1.34 -28.93
CA MET A 64 8.48 -2.77 -28.66
C MET A 64 9.37 -3.40 -29.73
N TYR A 65 10.32 -4.24 -29.33
CA TYR A 65 11.18 -4.98 -30.27
C TYR A 65 11.05 -6.50 -30.18
N ILE A 66 10.48 -6.99 -29.09
CA ILE A 66 10.12 -8.40 -28.88
C ILE A 66 8.97 -8.49 -27.87
N TRP A 67 8.03 -9.37 -28.16
CA TRP A 67 6.98 -9.79 -27.24
C TRP A 67 7.11 -11.28 -26.93
N GLN A 68 6.67 -11.68 -25.74
CA GLN A 68 6.69 -13.06 -25.28
C GLN A 68 5.35 -13.43 -24.65
N MET A 69 4.87 -14.62 -24.94
CA MET A 69 3.71 -15.22 -24.28
C MET A 69 4.07 -16.61 -23.77
N GLY A 70 3.69 -16.90 -22.55
CA GLY A 70 3.87 -18.20 -21.94
C GLY A 70 2.53 -18.87 -21.67
N PHE A 71 2.42 -20.15 -21.96
CA PHE A 71 1.24 -20.98 -21.70
C PHE A 71 1.70 -22.31 -21.13
N ASN A 72 1.33 -22.59 -19.88
CA ASN A 72 1.56 -23.88 -19.26
C ASN A 72 2.99 -24.44 -19.44
N GLY A 73 4.01 -23.56 -19.39
CA GLY A 73 5.43 -23.87 -19.56
C GLY A 73 6.01 -23.65 -20.94
N THR A 74 5.20 -23.65 -21.97
CA THR A 74 5.59 -23.37 -23.36
C THR A 74 5.67 -21.86 -23.57
N VAL A 75 6.72 -21.36 -24.23
CA VAL A 75 6.91 -19.94 -24.52
C VAL A 75 6.87 -19.70 -26.03
N ILE A 76 6.15 -18.68 -26.44
CA ILE A 76 6.06 -18.19 -27.80
C ILE A 76 6.58 -16.77 -27.86
N TYR A 77 7.36 -16.41 -28.87
CA TYR A 77 7.82 -15.03 -29.05
C TYR A 77 7.71 -14.57 -30.50
N GLY A 78 7.57 -13.27 -30.66
CA GLY A 78 7.58 -12.62 -31.98
C GLY A 78 8.15 -11.19 -31.87
N ARG A 79 8.23 -10.53 -33.00
CA ARG A 79 8.99 -9.28 -33.14
C ARG A 79 8.12 -8.09 -33.57
N THR A 80 6.87 -8.28 -33.95
CA THR A 80 5.94 -7.23 -34.41
C THR A 80 4.56 -7.39 -33.79
N TRP A 81 3.81 -6.29 -33.75
CA TRP A 81 2.43 -6.29 -33.24
C TRP A 81 1.49 -7.08 -34.16
N GLU A 82 1.73 -7.10 -35.46
CA GLU A 82 0.96 -7.88 -36.42
C GLU A 82 1.09 -9.38 -36.15
N GLU A 83 2.31 -9.86 -35.86
CA GLU A 83 2.52 -11.27 -35.45
C GLU A 83 1.78 -11.57 -34.15
N TRP A 84 1.83 -10.65 -33.16
CA TRP A 84 1.16 -10.82 -31.86
C TRP A 84 -0.36 -10.89 -32.04
N LEU A 85 -0.97 -9.95 -32.75
CA LEU A 85 -2.41 -9.92 -33.00
C LEU A 85 -2.87 -11.18 -33.75
N SER A 86 -2.12 -11.63 -34.76
CA SER A 86 -2.40 -12.87 -35.47
C SER A 86 -2.32 -14.11 -34.56
N CYS A 87 -1.35 -14.15 -33.65
CA CYS A 87 -1.25 -15.21 -32.65
C CYS A 87 -2.44 -15.18 -31.66
N LEU A 88 -2.88 -14.02 -31.23
CA LEU A 88 -4.04 -13.89 -30.33
C LEU A 88 -5.35 -14.31 -31.03
N ASP A 89 -5.59 -13.92 -32.26
CA ASP A 89 -6.79 -14.34 -33.00
C ASP A 89 -6.82 -15.87 -33.19
N GLN A 90 -5.69 -16.47 -33.56
CA GLN A 90 -5.59 -17.93 -33.65
C GLN A 90 -5.77 -18.63 -32.28
N LEU A 91 -5.25 -18.06 -31.20
CA LEU A 91 -5.43 -18.57 -29.83
C LEU A 91 -6.91 -18.52 -29.43
N VAL A 92 -7.59 -17.39 -29.71
CA VAL A 92 -9.02 -17.20 -29.41
C VAL A 92 -9.85 -18.28 -30.18
N ASP A 93 -9.56 -18.50 -31.45
CA ASP A 93 -10.25 -19.51 -32.26
C ASP A 93 -9.95 -20.94 -31.77
N TYR A 94 -8.68 -21.27 -31.53
CA TYR A 94 -8.26 -22.59 -31.06
C TYR A 94 -8.89 -23.01 -29.74
N LEU A 95 -8.94 -22.11 -28.77
CA LEU A 95 -9.53 -22.32 -27.44
C LEU A 95 -11.04 -21.99 -27.40
N ALA A 96 -11.62 -21.56 -28.53
CA ALA A 96 -13.02 -21.08 -28.59
C ALA A 96 -13.37 -20.07 -27.50
N LEU A 97 -12.49 -19.09 -27.30
CA LEU A 97 -12.66 -18.07 -26.26
C LEU A 97 -13.82 -17.12 -26.59
N ASN A 98 -14.54 -16.72 -25.57
CA ASN A 98 -15.64 -15.77 -25.66
C ASN A 98 -15.95 -15.18 -24.25
N GLU A 99 -17.01 -14.40 -24.13
CA GLU A 99 -17.43 -13.80 -22.85
C GLU A 99 -17.61 -14.82 -21.70
N ASN A 100 -18.00 -16.05 -22.01
CA ASN A 100 -18.27 -17.13 -21.05
C ASN A 100 -17.18 -18.21 -21.01
N ARG A 101 -16.18 -18.15 -21.86
CA ARG A 101 -15.00 -19.04 -21.84
C ARG A 101 -13.74 -18.21 -21.97
N ARG A 102 -12.92 -18.22 -20.92
CA ARG A 102 -11.81 -17.28 -20.78
C ARG A 102 -10.47 -17.96 -20.54
N LEU A 103 -9.42 -17.28 -20.97
CA LEU A 103 -8.03 -17.56 -20.60
C LEU A 103 -7.50 -16.37 -19.79
N VAL A 104 -7.00 -16.63 -18.58
CA VAL A 104 -6.35 -15.60 -17.76
C VAL A 104 -4.88 -15.52 -18.11
N ILE A 105 -4.41 -14.34 -18.52
CA ILE A 105 -3.02 -14.05 -18.85
C ILE A 105 -2.47 -13.06 -17.84
N TYR A 106 -1.43 -13.45 -17.09
CA TYR A 106 -0.81 -12.57 -16.11
C TYR A 106 0.33 -11.76 -16.75
N VAL A 107 0.32 -10.46 -16.41
CA VAL A 107 1.33 -9.49 -16.86
C VAL A 107 1.95 -8.86 -15.61
N HIS A 108 3.28 -8.87 -15.53
CA HIS A 108 3.93 -8.26 -14.36
C HIS A 108 4.06 -6.76 -14.57
N ASN A 109 3.26 -5.96 -13.78
CA ASN A 109 3.08 -4.51 -13.97
C ASN A 109 2.28 -4.16 -15.24
N LEU A 110 1.12 -4.80 -15.43
CA LEU A 110 0.22 -4.57 -16.58
C LEU A 110 0.05 -3.08 -16.95
N GLY A 111 0.24 -2.16 -16.01
CA GLY A 111 0.20 -0.71 -16.27
C GLY A 111 1.25 -0.21 -17.27
N TYR A 112 2.34 -0.95 -17.49
CA TYR A 112 3.36 -0.63 -18.49
C TYR A 112 2.98 -1.20 -19.86
N GLU A 113 2.76 -2.50 -19.97
CA GLU A 113 2.42 -3.17 -21.23
C GLU A 113 1.10 -2.64 -21.80
N PHE A 114 0.14 -2.33 -20.94
CA PHE A 114 -1.15 -1.78 -21.36
C PHE A 114 -1.03 -0.49 -22.15
N GLN A 115 0.01 0.34 -21.90
CA GLN A 115 0.21 1.56 -22.68
C GLN A 115 0.55 1.29 -24.15
N PHE A 116 1.15 0.14 -24.45
CA PHE A 116 1.47 -0.27 -25.83
C PHE A 116 0.29 -0.96 -26.52
N ILE A 117 -0.49 -1.76 -25.77
CA ILE A 117 -1.54 -2.59 -26.35
C ILE A 117 -2.94 -1.97 -26.28
N ARG A 118 -3.16 -0.91 -25.51
CA ARG A 118 -4.50 -0.36 -25.23
C ARG A 118 -5.27 0.09 -26.48
N LYS A 119 -4.59 0.52 -27.53
CA LYS A 119 -5.19 0.93 -28.80
C LYS A 119 -5.23 -0.16 -29.86
N LEU A 120 -4.75 -1.37 -29.55
CA LEU A 120 -4.78 -2.51 -30.44
C LEU A 120 -6.12 -3.28 -30.40
N PHE A 121 -6.95 -3.03 -29.40
CA PHE A 121 -8.22 -3.74 -29.17
C PHE A 121 -9.36 -2.79 -28.80
N ASP A 122 -10.56 -3.24 -29.15
CA ASP A 122 -11.80 -2.77 -28.52
C ASP A 122 -12.00 -3.59 -27.23
N TRP A 123 -11.72 -2.99 -26.10
CA TRP A 123 -11.77 -3.65 -24.80
C TRP A 123 -13.21 -3.84 -24.30
N ASP A 124 -13.60 -5.07 -23.97
CA ASP A 124 -14.89 -5.36 -23.36
C ASP A 124 -15.00 -4.73 -21.97
N LYS A 125 -13.91 -4.78 -21.21
CA LYS A 125 -13.82 -4.20 -19.86
C LYS A 125 -12.38 -3.93 -19.43
N VAL A 126 -12.15 -2.75 -18.85
CA VAL A 126 -10.89 -2.42 -18.18
C VAL A 126 -11.22 -1.92 -16.78
N PHE A 127 -10.65 -2.56 -15.77
CA PHE A 127 -10.75 -2.12 -14.38
C PHE A 127 -9.41 -1.58 -13.90
N ALA A 128 -9.38 -0.33 -13.45
CA ALA A 128 -8.19 0.35 -12.99
C ALA A 128 -8.40 1.03 -11.62
N ILE A 129 -7.38 0.97 -10.78
CA ILE A 129 -7.36 1.66 -9.48
C ILE A 129 -7.16 3.16 -9.68
N LYS A 130 -6.35 3.52 -10.68
CA LYS A 130 -6.06 4.90 -11.10
C LYS A 130 -5.92 4.91 -12.62
N GLN A 131 -6.04 6.09 -13.21
CA GLN A 131 -5.70 6.28 -14.61
C GLN A 131 -4.35 5.65 -14.94
N ARG A 132 -4.30 4.88 -16.04
CA ARG A 132 -3.11 4.16 -16.53
C ARG A 132 -2.58 3.05 -15.61
N ARG A 133 -3.36 2.58 -14.62
CA ARG A 133 -3.00 1.46 -13.74
C ARG A 133 -4.09 0.39 -13.70
N PRO A 134 -4.29 -0.35 -14.79
CA PRO A 134 -5.26 -1.43 -14.84
C PRO A 134 -4.86 -2.57 -13.89
N VAL A 135 -5.87 -3.12 -13.23
CA VAL A 135 -5.76 -4.36 -12.43
C VAL A 135 -6.04 -5.55 -13.33
N TYR A 136 -7.06 -5.41 -14.19
CA TYR A 136 -7.32 -6.34 -15.28
C TYR A 136 -7.94 -5.64 -16.51
N ALA A 137 -7.79 -6.28 -17.66
CA ALA A 137 -8.38 -5.88 -18.93
C ALA A 137 -8.90 -7.12 -19.68
N LEU A 138 -10.11 -7.04 -20.21
CA LEU A 138 -10.80 -8.14 -20.90
C LEU A 138 -11.07 -7.78 -22.35
N CYS A 139 -10.74 -8.70 -23.27
CA CYS A 139 -11.03 -8.60 -24.69
C CYS A 139 -11.19 -9.99 -25.30
N LYS A 140 -12.27 -10.28 -26.02
CA LYS A 140 -12.50 -11.54 -26.74
C LYS A 140 -12.30 -12.82 -25.89
N GLY A 141 -12.56 -12.77 -24.59
CA GLY A 141 -12.30 -13.88 -23.65
C GLY A 141 -10.86 -13.99 -23.15
N LEU A 142 -9.93 -13.14 -23.61
CA LEU A 142 -8.60 -12.97 -23.04
C LEU A 142 -8.71 -12.02 -21.85
N GLU A 143 -8.35 -12.49 -20.65
CA GLU A 143 -8.41 -11.70 -19.43
C GLU A 143 -7.00 -11.43 -18.89
N PHE A 144 -6.46 -10.25 -19.18
CA PHE A 144 -5.14 -9.82 -18.69
C PHE A 144 -5.25 -9.35 -17.24
N ARG A 145 -4.46 -9.95 -16.34
CA ARG A 145 -4.39 -9.60 -14.91
C ARG A 145 -3.00 -9.16 -14.50
N CYS A 146 -2.91 -8.19 -13.58
CA CYS A 146 -1.64 -7.68 -13.08
C CYS A 146 -1.06 -8.56 -11.96
N SER A 147 0.04 -9.29 -12.22
CA SER A 147 0.71 -10.10 -11.19
C SER A 147 1.50 -9.26 -10.17
N LEU A 148 1.86 -8.01 -10.48
CA LEU A 148 2.45 -7.10 -9.51
C LEU A 148 1.45 -6.74 -8.39
N PHE A 149 0.17 -6.51 -8.71
CA PHE A 149 -0.85 -6.29 -7.68
C PHE A 149 -1.15 -7.57 -6.88
N LEU A 150 -1.00 -8.73 -7.49
CA LEU A 150 -1.19 -10.02 -6.82
C LEU A 150 -0.06 -10.33 -5.85
N SER A 151 1.20 -10.13 -6.25
CA SER A 151 2.38 -10.44 -5.42
C SER A 151 2.78 -9.30 -4.49
N ASN A 152 2.68 -8.06 -4.97
CA ASN A 152 3.22 -6.84 -4.38
C ASN A 152 4.77 -6.83 -4.30
N TYR A 153 5.44 -7.60 -5.16
CA TYR A 153 6.90 -7.73 -5.22
C TYR A 153 7.40 -7.65 -6.66
N SER A 154 8.69 -7.31 -6.85
CA SER A 154 9.35 -7.35 -8.16
C SER A 154 9.54 -8.80 -8.64
N LEU A 155 9.72 -9.00 -9.96
CA LEU A 155 10.02 -10.33 -10.52
C LEU A 155 11.29 -10.94 -9.94
N GLU A 156 12.32 -10.14 -9.73
CA GLU A 156 13.56 -10.60 -9.07
C GLU A 156 13.26 -11.16 -7.67
N TYR A 157 12.44 -10.45 -6.90
CA TYR A 157 12.05 -10.90 -5.56
C TYR A 157 11.23 -12.18 -5.62
N ILE A 158 10.29 -12.29 -6.57
CA ILE A 158 9.48 -13.49 -6.78
C ILE A 158 10.39 -14.68 -7.11
N GLY A 159 11.27 -14.55 -8.12
CA GLY A 159 12.17 -15.63 -8.55
C GLY A 159 13.07 -16.12 -7.42
N LYS A 160 13.67 -15.20 -6.66
CA LYS A 160 14.58 -15.55 -5.55
C LYS A 160 13.88 -16.13 -4.32
N ASN A 161 12.63 -15.74 -4.06
CA ASN A 161 12.10 -15.83 -2.69
C ASN A 161 10.71 -16.46 -2.59
N LEU A 162 9.92 -16.48 -3.65
CA LEU A 162 8.53 -16.92 -3.60
C LEU A 162 8.26 -18.21 -4.39
N LEU A 163 9.21 -18.68 -5.18
CA LEU A 163 9.10 -19.92 -5.92
C LEU A 163 9.74 -21.06 -5.13
N HIS A 164 8.93 -21.98 -4.64
CA HIS A 164 9.37 -23.08 -3.79
C HIS A 164 9.31 -24.43 -4.50
N LYS A 165 8.33 -24.60 -5.37
CA LYS A 165 8.08 -25.87 -6.07
C LYS A 165 8.61 -25.85 -7.50
N TYR A 166 8.55 -24.71 -8.16
CA TYR A 166 8.98 -24.50 -9.53
C TYR A 166 9.97 -23.32 -9.61
N PRO A 167 11.20 -23.49 -9.08
CA PRO A 167 12.17 -22.41 -9.01
C PRO A 167 12.59 -21.96 -10.41
N VAL A 168 12.49 -20.67 -10.66
CA VAL A 168 13.03 -19.96 -11.84
C VAL A 168 13.64 -18.66 -11.34
N GLU A 169 14.92 -18.49 -11.49
CA GLU A 169 15.59 -17.23 -11.12
C GLU A 169 15.36 -16.17 -12.21
N LYS A 170 15.04 -14.94 -11.78
CA LYS A 170 15.04 -13.79 -12.68
C LYS A 170 16.49 -13.49 -13.10
N LEU A 171 16.75 -13.48 -14.40
CA LEU A 171 18.01 -13.00 -14.97
C LEU A 171 18.11 -11.48 -14.78
N VAL A 172 19.23 -11.00 -14.28
CA VAL A 172 19.46 -9.57 -13.96
C VAL A 172 20.80 -9.13 -14.52
N GLY A 173 20.83 -7.95 -15.19
CA GLY A 173 22.05 -7.36 -15.72
C GLY A 173 22.52 -7.91 -17.07
N ASP A 174 21.83 -8.88 -17.65
CA ASP A 174 22.23 -9.54 -18.90
C ASP A 174 21.77 -8.78 -20.16
N LEU A 175 20.93 -7.77 -20.00
CA LEU A 175 20.42 -6.92 -21.09
C LEU A 175 20.86 -5.48 -20.93
N ASP A 176 21.63 -4.97 -21.89
CA ASP A 176 22.03 -3.56 -21.94
C ASP A 176 20.91 -2.71 -22.55
N TYR A 177 20.15 -2.03 -21.71
CA TYR A 177 19.04 -1.15 -22.09
C TYR A 177 19.49 0.15 -22.78
N SER A 178 20.76 0.49 -22.79
CA SER A 178 21.29 1.62 -23.55
C SER A 178 21.37 1.35 -25.05
N LYS A 179 21.38 0.07 -25.44
CA LYS A 179 21.42 -0.34 -26.84
C LYS A 179 20.03 -0.28 -27.47
N ILE A 180 19.93 0.48 -28.54
CA ILE A 180 18.68 0.57 -29.32
C ILE A 180 18.48 -0.73 -30.11
N ARG A 181 17.30 -1.31 -30.01
CA ARG A 181 16.85 -2.49 -30.73
C ARG A 181 15.50 -2.21 -31.40
N HIS A 182 15.23 -2.88 -32.51
CA HIS A 182 13.94 -2.88 -33.19
C HIS A 182 13.60 -4.30 -33.69
N SER A 183 12.47 -4.49 -34.31
CA SER A 183 11.94 -5.80 -34.74
C SER A 183 12.92 -6.62 -35.62
N LYS A 184 13.82 -5.96 -36.36
CA LYS A 184 14.81 -6.61 -37.23
C LYS A 184 16.20 -6.79 -36.60
N THR A 185 16.42 -6.27 -35.39
CA THR A 185 17.70 -6.43 -34.70
C THR A 185 17.91 -7.89 -34.31
N PRO A 186 18.99 -8.56 -34.77
CA PRO A 186 19.31 -9.91 -34.33
C PRO A 186 19.57 -9.93 -32.83
N LEU A 187 18.91 -10.82 -32.10
CA LEU A 187 19.14 -11.05 -30.69
C LEU A 187 20.12 -12.23 -30.53
N THR A 188 21.04 -12.10 -29.59
CA THR A 188 21.88 -13.21 -29.16
C THR A 188 21.03 -14.24 -28.38
N GLU A 189 21.54 -15.48 -28.25
CA GLU A 189 20.88 -16.50 -27.42
C GLU A 189 20.70 -16.03 -25.96
N GLN A 190 21.68 -15.28 -25.40
CA GLN A 190 21.61 -14.74 -24.05
C GLN A 190 20.54 -13.65 -23.94
N GLU A 191 20.45 -12.73 -24.90
CA GLU A 191 19.41 -11.69 -24.93
C GLU A 191 18.01 -12.32 -25.06
N LEU A 192 17.85 -13.32 -25.91
CA LEU A 192 16.58 -14.04 -26.05
C LEU A 192 16.23 -14.79 -24.75
N ALA A 193 17.20 -15.46 -24.12
CA ALA A 193 16.99 -16.15 -22.86
C ALA A 193 16.56 -15.16 -21.76
N TYR A 194 17.13 -13.96 -21.74
CA TYR A 194 16.72 -12.89 -20.83
C TYR A 194 15.25 -12.50 -21.07
N CYS A 195 14.87 -12.18 -22.30
CA CYS A 195 13.52 -11.75 -22.66
C CYS A 195 12.46 -12.79 -22.29
N ILE A 196 12.69 -14.09 -22.58
CA ILE A 196 11.73 -15.15 -22.25
C ILE A 196 11.68 -15.54 -20.77
N ASN A 197 12.67 -15.13 -19.98
CA ASN A 197 12.76 -15.49 -18.56
C ASN A 197 11.61 -14.89 -17.75
N ASP A 198 11.17 -13.67 -18.05
CA ASP A 198 10.15 -12.97 -17.29
C ASP A 198 8.80 -13.69 -17.32
N VAL A 199 8.37 -14.14 -18.49
CA VAL A 199 7.14 -14.93 -18.61
C VAL A 199 7.25 -16.28 -17.90
N LYS A 200 8.45 -16.88 -17.83
CA LYS A 200 8.67 -18.14 -17.09
C LYS A 200 8.54 -17.92 -15.57
N VAL A 201 9.12 -16.85 -15.02
CA VAL A 201 8.97 -16.51 -13.60
C VAL A 201 7.51 -16.29 -13.25
N VAL A 202 6.76 -15.54 -14.06
CA VAL A 202 5.33 -15.30 -13.83
C VAL A 202 4.53 -16.61 -13.90
N MET A 203 4.76 -17.44 -14.93
CA MET A 203 4.06 -18.74 -15.04
C MET A 203 4.32 -19.64 -13.83
N SER A 204 5.58 -19.76 -13.38
CA SER A 204 5.92 -20.54 -12.19
C SER A 204 5.19 -20.05 -10.95
N TYR A 205 5.16 -18.73 -10.76
CA TYR A 205 4.46 -18.11 -9.65
C TYR A 205 2.94 -18.42 -9.69
N ILE A 206 2.33 -18.29 -10.84
CA ILE A 206 0.88 -18.54 -11.01
C ILE A 206 0.57 -20.02 -10.86
N GLN A 207 1.43 -20.92 -11.35
CA GLN A 207 1.24 -22.36 -11.17
C GLN A 207 1.26 -22.74 -9.68
N GLU A 208 2.21 -22.23 -8.90
CA GLU A 208 2.22 -22.47 -7.46
C GLU A 208 0.97 -21.91 -6.78
N LYS A 209 0.43 -20.77 -7.26
CA LYS A 209 -0.84 -20.22 -6.77
C LYS A 209 -2.05 -21.06 -7.13
N ILE A 210 -2.15 -21.58 -8.36
CA ILE A 210 -3.21 -22.52 -8.77
C ILE A 210 -3.23 -23.74 -7.83
N GLU A 211 -2.06 -24.32 -7.56
CA GLU A 211 -1.96 -25.50 -6.68
C GLU A 211 -2.24 -25.16 -5.23
N GLN A 212 -1.84 -23.98 -4.75
CA GLN A 212 -2.10 -23.52 -3.39
C GLN A 212 -3.58 -23.22 -3.16
N ASP A 213 -4.25 -22.57 -4.12
CA ASP A 213 -5.59 -22.02 -3.95
C ASP A 213 -6.68 -22.99 -4.51
N GLY A 214 -6.27 -24.02 -5.27
CA GLY A 214 -7.13 -25.05 -5.85
C GLY A 214 -7.28 -24.93 -7.36
N ASP A 215 -7.60 -23.75 -7.87
CA ASP A 215 -7.69 -23.46 -9.31
C ASP A 215 -7.51 -21.96 -9.61
N ILE A 216 -7.41 -21.62 -10.90
CA ILE A 216 -7.18 -20.23 -11.38
C ILE A 216 -8.27 -19.25 -10.93
N THR A 217 -9.50 -19.70 -10.68
CA THR A 217 -10.63 -18.83 -10.29
C THR A 217 -10.55 -18.40 -8.82
N GLN A 218 -9.82 -19.16 -8.00
CA GLN A 218 -9.66 -18.86 -6.56
C GLN A 218 -8.54 -17.84 -6.30
N ILE A 219 -7.68 -17.57 -7.29
CA ILE A 219 -6.61 -16.57 -7.18
C ILE A 219 -7.23 -15.17 -7.20
N PRO A 220 -7.06 -14.37 -6.13
CA PRO A 220 -7.60 -13.02 -6.08
C PRO A 220 -6.82 -12.08 -7.02
N LEU A 221 -7.43 -10.95 -7.38
CA LEU A 221 -6.79 -9.94 -8.23
C LEU A 221 -5.62 -9.20 -7.57
N THR A 222 -5.57 -9.18 -6.24
CA THR A 222 -4.57 -8.43 -5.48
C THR A 222 -4.14 -9.17 -4.23
N ASN A 223 -2.95 -8.88 -3.73
CA ASN A 223 -2.43 -9.44 -2.47
C ASN A 223 -3.39 -9.25 -1.28
N THR A 224 -4.01 -8.08 -1.17
CA THR A 224 -5.01 -7.80 -0.12
C THR A 224 -6.25 -8.69 -0.24
N GLY A 225 -6.51 -9.25 -1.41
CA GLY A 225 -7.58 -10.22 -1.63
C GLY A 225 -7.41 -11.49 -0.79
N TYR A 226 -6.19 -12.00 -0.63
CA TYR A 226 -5.90 -13.15 0.24
C TYR A 226 -6.25 -12.85 1.70
N VAL A 227 -5.81 -11.68 2.19
CA VAL A 227 -6.11 -11.27 3.58
C VAL A 227 -7.60 -11.07 3.77
N ARG A 228 -8.28 -10.48 2.78
CA ARG A 228 -9.74 -10.31 2.80
C ARG A 228 -10.47 -11.64 2.86
N ASN A 229 -10.08 -12.62 2.06
CA ASN A 229 -10.68 -13.94 2.05
C ASN A 229 -10.44 -14.67 3.38
N TYR A 230 -9.21 -14.62 3.91
CA TYR A 230 -8.88 -15.18 5.21
C TYR A 230 -9.73 -14.56 6.34
N CYS A 231 -9.68 -13.23 6.49
CA CYS A 231 -10.42 -12.54 7.56
C CYS A 231 -11.94 -12.75 7.45
N ARG A 232 -12.48 -12.76 6.22
CA ARG A 232 -13.90 -13.03 6.00
C ARG A 232 -14.28 -14.45 6.38
N LYS A 233 -13.46 -15.45 6.03
CA LYS A 233 -13.68 -16.85 6.40
C LYS A 233 -13.69 -16.99 7.93
N GLU A 234 -12.73 -16.41 8.63
CA GLU A 234 -12.66 -16.42 10.09
C GLU A 234 -13.84 -15.69 10.73
N CYS A 235 -14.22 -14.51 10.22
CA CYS A 235 -15.38 -13.77 10.74
C CYS A 235 -16.70 -14.53 10.57
N PHE A 236 -16.86 -15.28 9.49
CA PHE A 236 -18.11 -15.97 9.18
C PHE A 236 -18.19 -17.37 9.80
N PHE A 237 -17.06 -17.99 10.07
CA PHE A 237 -17.04 -19.38 10.53
C PHE A 237 -16.24 -19.61 11.82
N GLU A 238 -15.42 -18.66 12.26
CA GLU A 238 -14.70 -18.66 13.54
C GLU A 238 -13.95 -19.98 13.83
N GLY A 239 -13.31 -20.55 12.79
CA GLY A 239 -12.59 -21.82 12.92
C GLY A 239 -13.47 -23.07 13.10
N ILE A 240 -14.79 -22.96 12.97
CA ILE A 240 -15.71 -24.11 13.04
C ILE A 240 -15.45 -25.04 11.85
N PRO A 241 -15.28 -26.35 12.09
CA PRO A 241 -15.03 -27.34 11.05
C PRO A 241 -16.07 -27.34 9.94
N GLU A 242 -15.68 -27.76 8.74
CA GLU A 242 -16.57 -27.74 7.56
C GLU A 242 -17.72 -28.74 7.66
N ASP A 243 -17.58 -29.76 8.41
CA ASP A 243 -18.60 -30.78 8.71
C ASP A 243 -19.63 -30.39 9.80
N ASP A 244 -19.36 -29.34 10.59
CA ASP A 244 -20.32 -28.72 11.51
C ASP A 244 -21.13 -27.60 10.82
N GLU A 245 -22.02 -28.00 9.94
CA GLU A 245 -22.83 -27.08 9.14
C GLU A 245 -23.76 -26.21 10.01
N GLU A 246 -24.30 -26.75 11.09
CA GLU A 246 -25.20 -26.04 12.02
C GLU A 246 -24.45 -24.98 12.83
N GLY A 247 -23.27 -25.33 13.33
CA GLY A 247 -22.36 -24.39 14.00
C GLY A 247 -21.94 -23.24 13.10
N ARG A 248 -21.52 -23.55 11.88
CA ARG A 248 -21.15 -22.54 10.86
C ARG A 248 -22.29 -21.60 10.51
N GLN A 249 -23.50 -22.13 10.30
CA GLN A 249 -24.68 -21.30 10.03
C GLN A 249 -25.02 -20.36 11.18
N ARG A 250 -24.94 -20.84 12.43
CA ARG A 250 -25.19 -20.01 13.62
C ARG A 250 -24.21 -18.84 13.73
N VAL A 251 -22.91 -19.07 13.55
CA VAL A 251 -21.89 -18.02 13.62
C VAL A 251 -22.08 -17.03 12.48
N LEU A 252 -22.30 -17.52 11.26
CA LEU A 252 -22.56 -16.69 10.09
C LEU A 252 -23.76 -15.76 10.28
N MET A 253 -24.88 -16.32 10.79
CA MET A 253 -26.10 -15.52 11.04
C MET A 253 -25.85 -14.45 12.12
N ASN A 254 -25.13 -14.79 13.19
CA ASN A 254 -24.79 -13.83 14.24
C ASN A 254 -23.91 -12.71 13.72
N TYR A 255 -22.87 -13.03 12.92
CA TYR A 255 -22.00 -12.02 12.35
C TYR A 255 -22.75 -11.11 11.36
N ARG A 256 -23.60 -11.68 10.52
CA ARG A 256 -24.44 -10.92 9.59
C ARG A 256 -25.43 -10.00 10.32
N ALA A 257 -25.96 -10.42 11.47
CA ALA A 257 -26.82 -9.57 12.30
C ALA A 257 -26.07 -8.33 12.82
N ILE A 258 -24.80 -8.51 13.26
CA ILE A 258 -23.93 -7.39 13.64
C ILE A 258 -23.74 -6.46 12.44
N MET A 259 -23.37 -7.00 11.27
CA MET A 259 -23.16 -6.18 10.08
C MET A 259 -24.43 -5.44 9.64
N LYS A 260 -25.61 -6.05 9.79
CA LYS A 260 -26.88 -5.42 9.48
C LYS A 260 -27.20 -4.23 10.41
N SER A 261 -26.73 -4.27 11.67
CA SER A 261 -26.88 -3.14 12.60
C SER A 261 -25.91 -1.99 12.35
N LEU A 262 -24.87 -2.21 11.52
CA LEU A 262 -23.83 -1.26 11.19
C LEU A 262 -24.04 -0.73 9.76
N GLN A 263 -24.86 0.28 9.61
CA GLN A 263 -25.16 0.91 8.34
C GLN A 263 -24.64 2.34 8.30
N ILE A 264 -24.29 2.83 7.13
CA ILE A 264 -24.07 4.25 6.87
C ILE A 264 -25.37 4.77 6.25
N GLU A 265 -26.09 5.59 7.00
CA GLU A 265 -27.48 5.94 6.65
C GLU A 265 -27.59 7.01 5.57
N SER A 266 -26.54 7.83 5.39
CA SER A 266 -26.59 8.90 4.40
C SER A 266 -25.22 9.22 3.82
N LYS A 267 -25.23 9.91 2.68
CA LYS A 267 -24.04 10.47 2.04
C LYS A 267 -23.31 11.44 2.98
N GLU A 268 -24.04 12.29 3.70
CA GLU A 268 -23.47 13.27 4.64
C GLU A 268 -22.72 12.58 5.78
N GLU A 269 -23.23 11.46 6.31
CA GLU A 269 -22.55 10.66 7.32
C GLU A 269 -21.25 10.07 6.76
N TYR A 270 -21.29 9.48 5.57
CA TYR A 270 -20.11 8.93 4.93
C TYR A 270 -19.04 10.00 4.65
N GLU A 271 -19.43 11.14 4.11
CA GLU A 271 -18.54 12.27 3.86
C GLU A 271 -17.94 12.82 5.17
N GLN A 272 -18.72 12.84 6.26
CA GLN A 272 -18.21 13.24 7.57
C GLN A 272 -17.18 12.23 8.11
N MET A 273 -17.44 10.93 7.96
CA MET A 273 -16.46 9.88 8.27
C MET A 273 -15.16 10.03 7.45
N GLN A 274 -15.30 10.35 6.16
CA GLN A 274 -14.13 10.59 5.29
C GLN A 274 -13.34 11.83 5.70
N ARG A 275 -14.00 12.91 6.15
CA ARG A 275 -13.32 14.11 6.67
C ARG A 275 -12.61 13.85 7.98
N ALA A 276 -13.21 13.08 8.88
CA ALA A 276 -12.61 12.69 10.16
C ALA A 276 -11.51 11.62 10.01
N PHE A 277 -11.55 10.83 8.91
CA PHE A 277 -10.50 9.84 8.67
C PHE A 277 -9.16 10.53 8.39
N MET A 278 -8.19 10.22 9.22
CA MET A 278 -6.78 10.60 9.03
C MET A 278 -5.93 9.36 9.20
N GLY A 279 -4.90 9.20 8.37
CA GLY A 279 -3.91 8.14 8.51
C GLY A 279 -3.03 8.29 9.74
N GLY A 280 -1.94 7.55 9.80
CA GLY A 280 -0.91 7.68 10.81
C GLY A 280 -0.31 9.10 10.81
N PHE A 281 0.08 9.56 11.99
CA PHE A 281 0.75 10.85 12.15
C PHE A 281 2.24 10.70 11.83
N THR A 282 2.77 11.57 10.98
CA THR A 282 4.20 11.64 10.68
C THR A 282 4.59 13.10 10.62
N HIS A 283 5.50 13.53 11.51
CA HIS A 283 5.93 14.91 11.56
C HIS A 283 7.24 15.08 12.37
N ALA A 284 7.89 16.22 12.17
CA ALA A 284 9.08 16.63 12.90
C ALA A 284 8.78 17.82 13.81
N SER A 285 9.34 17.83 15.01
CA SER A 285 9.29 18.99 15.89
C SER A 285 9.93 20.21 15.23
N ALA A 286 9.24 21.35 15.28
CA ALA A 286 9.78 22.62 14.79
C ALA A 286 11.05 23.07 15.55
N LEU A 287 11.20 22.67 16.82
CA LEU A 287 12.35 23.01 17.65
C LEU A 287 13.66 22.43 17.10
N TYR A 288 13.60 21.26 16.47
CA TYR A 288 14.78 20.50 16.04
C TYR A 288 14.89 20.31 14.52
N SER A 289 13.90 20.69 13.75
CA SER A 289 13.94 20.55 12.31
C SER A 289 15.13 21.32 11.69
N GLY A 290 15.94 20.64 10.90
CA GLY A 290 17.17 21.17 10.29
C GLY A 290 18.41 21.12 11.19
N LYS A 291 18.29 20.79 12.48
CA LYS A 291 19.44 20.67 13.40
C LYS A 291 19.96 19.24 13.40
N THR A 292 21.29 19.08 13.46
CA THR A 292 21.93 17.80 13.73
C THR A 292 21.92 17.54 15.25
N LEU A 293 21.33 16.43 15.65
CA LEU A 293 21.23 16.01 17.04
C LEU A 293 22.07 14.77 17.27
N TYR A 294 22.55 14.60 18.49
CA TYR A 294 23.35 13.47 18.94
C TYR A 294 22.59 12.70 20.01
N ASP A 295 22.86 11.40 20.08
CA ASP A 295 22.29 10.52 21.10
C ASP A 295 20.75 10.55 21.17
N VAL A 296 20.11 10.38 20.00
CA VAL A 296 18.66 10.39 19.89
C VAL A 296 18.10 8.99 20.16
N GLY A 297 17.25 8.87 21.20
CA GLY A 297 16.54 7.63 21.50
C GLY A 297 15.36 7.37 20.57
N SER A 298 14.95 6.10 20.47
CA SER A 298 13.82 5.64 19.65
C SER A 298 13.01 4.58 20.37
N ALA A 299 11.70 4.62 20.21
CA ALA A 299 10.78 3.55 20.62
C ALA A 299 9.70 3.36 19.56
N ASP A 300 9.23 2.12 19.41
CA ASP A 300 8.23 1.71 18.43
C ASP A 300 7.06 0.96 19.10
N LEU A 301 5.82 1.24 18.67
CA LEU A 301 4.64 0.52 19.15
C LEU A 301 4.51 -0.83 18.45
N THR A 302 4.59 -1.90 19.20
CA THR A 302 4.47 -3.26 18.66
C THR A 302 3.09 -3.49 18.04
N SER A 303 3.00 -3.40 16.69
CA SER A 303 1.76 -3.58 15.92
C SER A 303 0.62 -2.65 16.35
N SER A 304 0.83 -1.35 16.26
CA SER A 304 -0.08 -0.28 16.72
C SER A 304 -1.52 -0.42 16.22
N TYR A 305 -1.76 -0.53 14.92
CA TYR A 305 -3.12 -0.70 14.38
C TYR A 305 -3.79 -2.02 14.81
N PRO A 306 -3.11 -3.18 14.73
CA PRO A 306 -3.66 -4.43 15.26
C PRO A 306 -3.98 -4.36 16.76
N TYR A 307 -3.14 -3.73 17.58
CA TYR A 307 -3.44 -3.49 18.99
C TYR A 307 -4.73 -2.67 19.16
N ALA A 308 -4.85 -1.55 18.44
CA ALA A 308 -6.06 -0.75 18.48
C ALA A 308 -7.28 -1.61 18.15
N MET A 309 -7.22 -2.46 17.11
CA MET A 309 -8.33 -3.34 16.71
C MET A 309 -8.76 -4.32 17.81
N VAL A 310 -7.83 -4.84 18.60
CA VAL A 310 -8.15 -5.90 19.58
C VAL A 310 -8.50 -5.36 20.97
N ALA A 311 -8.00 -4.21 21.36
CA ALA A 311 -8.07 -3.74 22.76
C ALA A 311 -9.00 -2.55 23.01
N GLN A 312 -9.53 -1.91 21.96
CA GLN A 312 -10.25 -0.64 22.07
C GLN A 312 -11.73 -0.74 21.72
N TYR A 313 -12.49 0.32 21.99
CA TYR A 313 -13.92 0.40 21.70
C TYR A 313 -14.19 1.11 20.37
N TYR A 314 -15.25 0.64 19.70
CA TYR A 314 -15.64 1.03 18.35
C TYR A 314 -17.13 1.31 18.24
N PRO A 315 -17.60 2.06 17.23
CA PRO A 315 -19.01 2.15 16.89
C PRO A 315 -19.58 0.74 16.62
N MET A 316 -20.57 0.34 17.43
CA MET A 316 -21.24 -0.95 17.33
C MET A 316 -22.73 -0.85 17.00
N THR A 317 -23.18 0.35 16.65
CA THR A 317 -24.52 0.64 16.15
C THR A 317 -24.47 1.57 14.96
N LYS A 318 -25.57 1.75 14.26
CA LYS A 318 -25.74 2.88 13.34
C LYS A 318 -25.65 4.20 14.11
N GLY A 319 -25.29 5.29 13.41
CA GLY A 319 -25.16 6.60 14.00
C GLY A 319 -26.50 7.23 14.35
N GLU A 320 -26.67 7.69 15.56
CA GLU A 320 -27.79 8.54 15.95
C GLU A 320 -27.42 10.00 15.73
N PHE A 321 -28.20 10.70 14.89
CA PHE A 321 -27.96 12.11 14.57
C PHE A 321 -28.49 13.01 15.69
N ILE A 322 -27.60 13.69 16.40
CA ILE A 322 -27.90 14.63 17.47
C ILE A 322 -28.01 16.07 16.95
N GLY A 323 -27.25 16.38 15.89
CA GLY A 323 -27.24 17.72 15.30
C GLY A 323 -26.34 18.68 16.04
N ARG A 324 -26.87 19.80 16.51
CA ARG A 324 -26.12 20.86 17.21
C ARG A 324 -26.11 20.64 18.71
N VAL A 325 -24.95 20.81 19.34
CA VAL A 325 -24.78 20.70 20.78
C VAL A 325 -24.28 22.04 21.32
N GLU A 326 -25.06 22.67 22.19
CA GLU A 326 -24.77 24.00 22.73
C GLU A 326 -24.26 23.96 24.17
N SER A 327 -24.57 22.90 24.93
CA SER A 327 -24.11 22.72 26.29
C SER A 327 -22.81 21.94 26.39
N ASN A 328 -21.82 22.49 27.05
CA ASN A 328 -20.57 21.79 27.35
C ASN A 328 -20.79 20.54 28.20
N GLU A 329 -21.76 20.56 29.12
CA GLU A 329 -22.09 19.42 29.98
C GLU A 329 -22.64 18.27 29.15
N LEU A 330 -23.56 18.57 28.21
CA LEU A 330 -24.15 17.58 27.29
C LEU A 330 -23.09 17.04 26.34
N PHE A 331 -22.22 17.91 25.81
CA PHE A 331 -21.12 17.49 24.95
C PHE A 331 -20.17 16.52 25.67
N ASN A 332 -19.73 16.87 26.87
CA ASN A 332 -18.88 16.01 27.70
C ASN A 332 -19.58 14.68 28.07
N TYR A 333 -20.87 14.69 28.30
CA TYR A 333 -21.64 13.46 28.52
C TYR A 333 -21.53 12.52 27.31
N TYR A 334 -21.74 13.04 26.09
CA TYR A 334 -21.63 12.23 24.87
C TYR A 334 -20.21 11.69 24.67
N LEU A 335 -19.19 12.54 24.78
CA LEU A 335 -17.77 12.15 24.62
C LEU A 335 -17.39 11.02 25.58
N ASN A 336 -17.89 11.03 26.82
CA ASN A 336 -17.56 10.02 27.83
C ASN A 336 -18.31 8.69 27.61
N LYS A 337 -19.49 8.71 27.01
CA LYS A 337 -20.37 7.53 26.95
C LYS A 337 -20.38 6.83 25.59
N TYR A 338 -20.17 7.56 24.51
CA TYR A 338 -20.34 7.07 23.13
C TYR A 338 -19.06 7.22 22.32
N CYS A 339 -18.97 6.51 21.20
CA CYS A 339 -18.15 6.94 20.10
C CYS A 339 -18.85 8.11 19.43
N CYS A 340 -18.13 9.20 19.19
CA CYS A 340 -18.70 10.44 18.69
C CYS A 340 -18.05 10.88 17.40
N LEU A 341 -18.85 11.34 16.43
CA LEU A 341 -18.40 11.95 15.19
C LEU A 341 -19.09 13.31 15.06
N PHE A 342 -18.34 14.39 14.91
CA PHE A 342 -18.90 15.72 14.87
C PHE A 342 -18.06 16.69 14.06
N ASP A 343 -18.71 17.73 13.54
CA ASP A 343 -18.04 18.89 12.99
C ASP A 343 -17.85 19.94 14.09
N ILE A 344 -16.69 20.57 14.12
CA ILE A 344 -16.35 21.58 15.13
C ILE A 344 -15.75 22.83 14.47
N GLU A 345 -16.24 23.99 14.91
CA GLU A 345 -15.66 25.29 14.56
C GLU A 345 -14.91 25.85 15.78
N PHE A 346 -13.62 26.08 15.63
CA PHE A 346 -12.80 26.79 16.61
C PHE A 346 -12.63 28.24 16.18
N THR A 347 -12.65 29.16 17.14
CA THR A 347 -12.33 30.58 16.97
C THR A 347 -11.05 30.92 17.72
N ASN A 348 -10.12 31.60 17.07
CA ASN A 348 -8.84 32.03 17.60
C ASN A 348 -8.04 30.85 18.20
N LEU A 349 -7.83 29.81 17.39
CA LEU A 349 -7.06 28.63 17.75
C LEU A 349 -5.58 28.99 17.86
N LYS A 350 -4.94 28.62 18.97
CA LYS A 350 -3.51 28.85 19.25
C LYS A 350 -2.88 27.63 19.88
N PRO A 351 -1.59 27.35 19.63
CA PRO A 351 -0.89 26.27 20.31
C PRO A 351 -0.69 26.62 21.77
N LYS A 352 -0.65 25.61 22.64
CA LYS A 352 -0.22 25.75 24.01
C LYS A 352 1.29 25.80 24.13
N GLU A 353 1.95 25.00 23.31
CA GLU A 353 3.39 24.80 23.24
C GLU A 353 3.83 24.66 21.78
N GLU A 354 5.11 24.91 21.51
CA GLU A 354 5.64 24.97 20.14
C GLU A 354 6.17 23.63 19.60
N TYR A 355 6.17 22.57 20.42
CA TYR A 355 6.81 21.31 20.01
C TYR A 355 6.03 20.52 18.97
N GLU A 356 4.68 20.53 18.97
CA GLU A 356 3.91 19.80 17.95
C GLU A 356 2.46 20.30 17.78
N ASN A 357 1.90 20.05 16.57
CA ASN A 357 0.58 20.50 16.16
C ASN A 357 -0.24 19.34 15.54
N PRO A 358 -1.23 18.76 16.23
CA PRO A 358 -2.02 17.62 15.74
C PRO A 358 -2.89 17.87 14.51
N LEU A 359 -3.45 19.08 14.33
CA LEU A 359 -4.44 19.36 13.27
C LEU A 359 -3.81 19.40 11.88
N SER A 360 -4.37 18.62 10.96
CA SER A 360 -3.93 18.59 9.57
C SER A 360 -4.57 19.70 8.74
N TYR A 361 -3.75 20.52 8.05
CA TYR A 361 -4.22 21.57 7.15
C TYR A 361 -5.18 21.04 6.09
N SER A 362 -4.88 19.90 5.48
CA SER A 362 -5.69 19.31 4.41
C SER A 362 -7.08 18.82 4.83
N ARG A 363 -7.33 18.73 6.16
CA ARG A 363 -8.63 18.31 6.73
C ARG A 363 -9.45 19.44 7.30
N CYS A 364 -8.97 20.66 7.14
CA CYS A 364 -9.57 21.83 7.75
C CYS A 364 -10.05 22.84 6.70
N LYS A 365 -11.18 23.49 6.97
CA LYS A 365 -11.61 24.71 6.27
C LYS A 365 -11.24 25.89 7.13
N ILE A 366 -10.40 26.79 6.61
CA ILE A 366 -9.85 27.93 7.37
C ILE A 366 -10.38 29.22 6.80
N THR A 367 -10.67 30.18 7.68
CA THR A 367 -11.06 31.55 7.32
C THR A 367 -10.25 32.53 8.15
N GLY A 368 -9.75 33.59 7.54
CA GLY A 368 -8.90 34.59 8.20
C GLY A 368 -7.40 34.21 8.12
N LYS A 369 -6.64 34.70 9.09
CA LYS A 369 -5.20 34.44 9.16
C LYS A 369 -4.91 33.08 9.77
N TYR A 370 -3.84 32.46 9.33
CA TYR A 370 -3.40 31.17 9.86
C TYR A 370 -1.89 30.97 9.68
N ILE A 371 -1.33 30.08 10.48
CA ILE A 371 0.06 29.62 10.38
C ILE A 371 0.06 28.11 10.24
N VAL A 372 0.90 27.61 9.33
CA VAL A 372 1.06 26.18 9.04
C VAL A 372 2.51 25.76 9.19
N ASN A 373 2.76 24.70 9.92
CA ASN A 373 4.04 24.04 10.05
C ASN A 373 4.02 22.73 9.23
N ASN A 374 4.61 22.74 8.04
CA ASN A 374 4.73 21.56 7.18
C ASN A 374 3.43 20.70 7.09
N GLY A 375 2.30 21.36 6.77
CA GLY A 375 0.99 20.73 6.67
C GLY A 375 0.22 20.54 7.97
N ARG A 376 0.71 21.06 9.11
CA ARG A 376 0.02 21.10 10.39
C ARG A 376 -0.36 22.51 10.77
N ILE A 377 -1.57 22.69 11.31
CA ILE A 377 -2.06 24.01 11.74
C ILE A 377 -1.41 24.39 13.06
N VAL A 378 -0.65 25.48 13.07
CA VAL A 378 -0.13 26.07 14.31
C VAL A 378 -1.19 26.95 14.94
N SER A 379 -1.73 27.92 14.20
CA SER A 379 -2.78 28.83 14.66
C SER A 379 -3.73 29.19 13.53
N ALA A 380 -4.96 29.59 13.87
CA ALA A 380 -5.94 30.08 12.90
C ALA A 380 -6.99 30.98 13.58
N ASP A 381 -7.44 32.03 12.87
CA ASP A 381 -8.52 32.90 13.34
C ASP A 381 -9.83 32.09 13.46
N LYS A 382 -10.12 31.29 12.44
CA LYS A 382 -11.31 30.44 12.41
C LYS A 382 -11.05 29.16 11.60
N ILE A 383 -11.43 28.00 12.17
CA ILE A 383 -11.18 26.71 11.57
C ILE A 383 -12.37 25.77 11.80
N ILE A 384 -12.77 25.05 10.76
CA ILE A 384 -13.78 24.01 10.82
C ILE A 384 -13.14 22.67 10.40
N THR A 385 -13.39 21.63 11.19
CA THR A 385 -12.93 20.27 10.91
C THR A 385 -13.92 19.23 11.44
N SER A 386 -13.77 17.97 10.99
CA SER A 386 -14.56 16.84 11.50
C SER A 386 -13.66 15.96 12.38
N LEU A 387 -14.13 15.61 13.57
CA LEU A 387 -13.33 14.90 14.59
C LEU A 387 -14.11 13.72 15.19
N THR A 388 -13.33 12.76 15.69
CA THR A 388 -13.80 11.80 16.70
C THR A 388 -13.58 12.35 18.11
N GLU A 389 -14.20 11.73 19.14
CA GLU A 389 -13.93 12.03 20.53
C GLU A 389 -12.45 11.90 20.92
N LEU A 390 -11.74 10.95 20.31
CA LEU A 390 -10.32 10.69 20.55
C LEU A 390 -9.42 11.80 19.98
N ASP A 391 -9.71 12.24 18.78
CA ASP A 391 -8.97 13.34 18.16
C ASP A 391 -9.22 14.65 18.91
N PHE A 392 -10.46 14.87 19.40
CA PHE A 392 -10.78 16.04 20.21
C PHE A 392 -10.04 16.03 21.57
N ASP A 393 -9.95 14.87 22.26
CA ASP A 393 -9.15 14.73 23.48
C ASP A 393 -7.69 15.09 23.25
N THR A 394 -7.12 14.66 22.11
CA THR A 394 -5.77 15.05 21.71
C THR A 394 -5.67 16.56 21.50
N ILE A 395 -6.57 17.15 20.72
CA ILE A 395 -6.54 18.58 20.38
C ILE A 395 -6.61 19.47 21.61
N GLN A 396 -7.42 19.11 22.62
CA GLN A 396 -7.51 19.84 23.87
C GLN A 396 -6.18 19.93 24.64
N LYS A 397 -5.29 18.97 24.47
CA LYS A 397 -3.96 18.96 25.13
C LYS A 397 -2.98 19.91 24.45
N PHE A 398 -3.12 20.12 23.14
CA PHE A 398 -2.15 20.88 22.34
C PHE A 398 -2.57 22.30 21.99
N TYR A 399 -3.88 22.64 22.07
CA TYR A 399 -4.38 23.96 21.67
C TYR A 399 -5.25 24.62 22.74
N THR A 400 -5.32 25.94 22.62
CA THR A 400 -6.31 26.81 23.24
C THR A 400 -7.17 27.49 22.18
N TRP A 401 -8.37 27.95 22.57
CA TRP A 401 -9.30 28.68 21.68
C TRP A 401 -10.21 29.59 22.51
N ASP A 402 -10.82 30.59 21.87
CA ASP A 402 -11.75 31.48 22.53
C ASP A 402 -13.15 30.87 22.65
N SER A 403 -13.61 30.22 21.58
CA SER A 403 -14.93 29.58 21.54
C SER A 403 -14.98 28.40 20.56
N VAL A 404 -15.92 27.49 20.79
CA VAL A 404 -16.23 26.38 19.90
C VAL A 404 -17.71 26.32 19.56
N LYS A 405 -18.03 25.79 18.37
CA LYS A 405 -19.39 25.39 17.99
C LYS A 405 -19.36 23.95 17.53
N ILE A 406 -20.22 23.11 18.11
CA ILE A 406 -20.37 21.70 17.76
C ILE A 406 -21.63 21.53 16.94
N PHE A 407 -21.52 20.89 15.78
CA PHE A 407 -22.65 20.64 14.88
C PHE A 407 -22.48 19.32 14.11
N ASN A 408 -23.55 18.87 13.47
CA ASN A 408 -23.61 17.57 12.79
C ASN A 408 -23.14 16.40 13.66
N MET A 409 -23.40 16.49 14.97
CA MET A 409 -22.96 15.46 15.91
C MET A 409 -23.75 14.18 15.70
N ARG A 410 -23.04 13.07 15.66
CA ARG A 410 -23.54 11.69 15.67
C ARG A 410 -22.92 10.93 16.82
N VAL A 411 -23.70 10.07 17.44
CA VAL A 411 -23.26 9.20 18.52
C VAL A 411 -23.53 7.75 18.16
N TYR A 412 -22.62 6.88 18.59
CA TYR A 412 -22.68 5.44 18.34
C TYR A 412 -22.46 4.72 19.67
N HIS A 413 -23.26 3.71 19.97
CA HIS A 413 -22.95 2.85 21.11
C HIS A 413 -21.61 2.17 20.88
N ARG A 414 -20.75 2.19 21.90
CA ARG A 414 -19.42 1.66 21.83
C ARG A 414 -19.30 0.23 22.33
N GLY A 415 -18.45 -0.56 21.73
CA GLY A 415 -18.12 -1.92 22.13
C GLY A 415 -16.84 -2.39 21.46
N TYR A 416 -16.35 -3.56 21.84
CA TYR A 416 -15.24 -4.20 21.16
C TYR A 416 -15.65 -4.62 19.74
N LEU A 417 -14.70 -4.71 18.82
CA LEU A 417 -14.91 -5.37 17.52
C LEU A 417 -15.42 -6.81 17.72
N PRO A 418 -16.11 -7.41 16.74
CA PRO A 418 -16.58 -8.78 16.87
C PRO A 418 -15.47 -9.75 17.25
N ARG A 419 -15.78 -10.68 18.15
CA ARG A 419 -14.83 -11.67 18.66
C ARG A 419 -14.06 -12.41 17.56
N ALA A 420 -14.76 -12.85 16.52
CA ALA A 420 -14.14 -13.55 15.40
C ALA A 420 -13.11 -12.71 14.65
N LEU A 421 -13.36 -11.40 14.48
CA LEU A 421 -12.40 -10.48 13.86
C LEU A 421 -11.17 -10.26 14.75
N ILE A 422 -11.36 -10.12 16.06
CA ILE A 422 -10.25 -10.01 17.02
C ILE A 422 -9.36 -11.26 16.97
N ILE A 423 -9.96 -12.46 16.95
CA ILE A 423 -9.21 -13.72 16.83
C ILE A 423 -8.42 -13.75 15.52
N ALA A 424 -9.04 -13.40 14.39
CA ALA A 424 -8.34 -13.37 13.10
C ALA A 424 -7.10 -12.44 13.12
N VAL A 425 -7.21 -11.28 13.76
CA VAL A 425 -6.09 -10.34 13.91
C VAL A 425 -5.00 -10.92 14.82
N LEU A 426 -5.38 -11.55 15.94
CA LEU A 426 -4.42 -12.17 16.86
C LEU A 426 -3.71 -13.38 16.24
N ASP A 427 -4.39 -14.18 15.42
CA ASP A 427 -3.78 -15.30 14.69
C ASP A 427 -2.77 -14.82 13.64
N LEU A 428 -3.08 -13.74 12.93
CA LEU A 428 -2.11 -13.07 12.03
C LEU A 428 -0.90 -12.52 12.81
N TYR A 429 -1.13 -11.99 14.01
CA TYR A 429 -0.06 -11.49 14.87
C TYR A 429 0.83 -12.62 15.39
N GLU A 430 0.25 -13.74 15.80
CA GLU A 430 0.97 -14.96 16.23
C GLU A 430 1.83 -15.49 15.08
N LYS A 431 1.26 -15.63 13.87
CA LYS A 431 2.00 -16.05 12.68
C LYS A 431 3.20 -15.16 12.38
N LYS A 432 3.00 -13.82 12.41
CA LYS A 432 4.10 -12.87 12.24
C LYS A 432 5.17 -13.06 13.31
N THR A 433 4.78 -13.18 14.56
CA THR A 433 5.73 -13.25 15.70
C THR A 433 6.52 -14.54 15.70
N SER A 434 5.90 -15.67 15.38
CA SER A 434 6.56 -16.97 15.31
C SER A 434 7.66 -17.04 14.24
N LEU A 435 7.57 -16.21 13.20
CA LEU A 435 8.55 -16.14 12.10
C LEU A 435 9.68 -15.14 12.37
N LYS A 436 9.57 -14.27 13.39
CA LYS A 436 10.55 -13.21 13.66
C LYS A 436 11.90 -13.79 14.07
N GLY A 437 12.97 -13.40 13.34
CA GLY A 437 14.34 -13.79 13.63
C GLY A 437 14.69 -15.26 13.31
N ILE A 438 13.90 -15.93 12.47
CA ILE A 438 14.24 -17.25 11.95
C ILE A 438 15.07 -17.08 10.68
N GLU A 439 16.29 -17.57 10.68
CA GLU A 439 17.16 -17.58 9.50
C GLU A 439 16.50 -18.35 8.35
N GLY A 440 16.47 -17.75 7.16
CA GLY A 440 15.81 -18.28 5.97
C GLY A 440 14.28 -18.10 5.95
N LYS A 441 13.68 -17.40 6.94
CA LYS A 441 12.22 -17.11 7.00
C LYS A 441 11.90 -15.61 6.98
N GLU A 442 12.86 -14.77 6.63
CA GLU A 442 12.74 -13.32 6.59
C GLU A 442 11.58 -12.89 5.68
N ILE A 443 11.38 -13.63 4.59
CA ILE A 443 10.36 -13.36 3.58
C ILE A 443 8.97 -13.71 4.09
N GLU A 444 8.80 -14.89 4.66
CA GLU A 444 7.52 -15.30 5.24
C GLU A 444 7.13 -14.38 6.40
N TYR A 445 8.12 -13.92 7.17
CA TYR A 445 7.91 -12.87 8.17
C TYR A 445 7.42 -11.56 7.54
N LEU A 446 8.04 -11.09 6.46
CA LEU A 446 7.64 -9.87 5.78
C LEU A 446 6.25 -9.99 5.16
N VAL A 447 5.92 -11.11 4.53
CA VAL A 447 4.58 -11.40 4.02
C VAL A 447 3.55 -11.37 5.17
N SER A 448 3.83 -12.05 6.29
CA SER A 448 2.95 -12.05 7.46
C SER A 448 2.78 -10.66 8.08
N LYS A 449 3.84 -9.85 8.12
CA LYS A 449 3.78 -8.44 8.53
C LYS A 449 2.88 -7.61 7.61
N ASN A 450 2.96 -7.83 6.32
CA ASN A 450 2.11 -7.13 5.34
C ASN A 450 0.64 -7.57 5.47
N MET A 451 0.38 -8.85 5.73
CA MET A 451 -0.98 -9.37 5.93
C MET A 451 -1.68 -8.71 7.14
N ILE A 452 -1.02 -8.64 8.29
CA ILE A 452 -1.62 -8.02 9.48
C ILE A 452 -1.88 -6.52 9.28
N ASN A 453 -0.99 -5.82 8.59
CA ASN A 453 -1.21 -4.40 8.26
C ASN A 453 -2.35 -4.21 7.25
N ALA A 454 -2.51 -5.15 6.30
CA ALA A 454 -3.60 -5.11 5.33
C ALA A 454 -4.99 -5.31 6.00
N ALA A 455 -5.06 -6.02 7.12
CA ALA A 455 -6.31 -6.23 7.85
C ALA A 455 -6.96 -4.90 8.27
N PHE A 456 -6.17 -3.93 8.74
CA PHE A 456 -6.64 -2.57 8.99
C PHE A 456 -6.99 -1.83 7.68
N GLY A 457 -6.09 -1.84 6.69
CA GLY A 457 -6.27 -1.12 5.43
C GLY A 457 -7.57 -1.47 4.70
N MET A 458 -8.07 -2.70 4.84
CA MET A 458 -9.33 -3.14 4.26
C MET A 458 -10.56 -2.44 4.87
N MET A 459 -10.51 -2.01 6.15
CA MET A 459 -11.62 -1.31 6.81
C MET A 459 -11.89 0.05 6.17
N VAL A 460 -10.83 0.73 5.73
CA VAL A 460 -10.90 2.06 5.10
C VAL A 460 -10.97 2.02 3.58
N THR A 461 -11.27 0.86 2.99
CA THR A 461 -11.59 0.79 1.57
C THR A 461 -12.77 1.71 1.28
N ALA A 462 -12.60 2.63 0.32
CA ALA A 462 -13.65 3.58 -0.04
C ALA A 462 -14.96 2.87 -0.38
N VAL A 463 -16.03 3.25 0.29
CA VAL A 463 -17.40 2.72 0.06
C VAL A 463 -17.96 3.32 -1.22
N VAL A 464 -17.83 4.63 -1.35
CA VAL A 464 -18.17 5.39 -2.56
C VAL A 464 -16.87 5.73 -3.27
N ARG A 465 -16.74 5.27 -4.50
CA ARG A 465 -15.55 5.49 -5.30
C ARG A 465 -15.89 5.67 -6.77
N ASP A 466 -15.26 6.64 -7.37
CA ASP A 466 -15.25 6.78 -8.81
C ASP A 466 -14.44 5.64 -9.44
N GLU A 467 -14.83 5.20 -10.64
CA GLU A 467 -14.12 4.16 -11.37
C GLU A 467 -13.35 4.77 -12.53
N TYR A 468 -12.12 4.31 -12.73
CA TYR A 468 -11.35 4.61 -13.93
C TYR A 468 -11.61 3.52 -14.95
N LYS A 469 -12.14 3.91 -16.10
CA LYS A 469 -12.45 3.05 -17.24
C LYS A 469 -11.65 3.48 -18.46
N TYR A 470 -11.50 2.58 -19.40
CA TYR A 470 -10.88 2.83 -20.68
C TYR A 470 -11.84 2.40 -21.79
N ALA A 471 -12.15 3.32 -22.71
CA ALA A 471 -12.82 3.09 -23.98
C ALA A 471 -12.27 4.15 -24.93
N ASP A 472 -11.35 3.77 -25.82
CA ASP A 472 -10.51 4.66 -26.65
C ASP A 472 -9.63 5.63 -25.85
N GLU A 473 -10.16 6.21 -24.78
CA GLU A 473 -9.46 7.09 -23.84
C GLU A 473 -9.76 6.70 -22.40
N TRP A 474 -8.89 7.13 -21.48
CA TRP A 474 -9.15 7.02 -20.05
C TRP A 474 -10.17 8.05 -19.61
N PHE A 475 -11.22 7.59 -18.97
CA PHE A 475 -12.19 8.48 -18.35
C PHE A 475 -12.51 8.03 -16.92
N LYS A 476 -13.00 8.98 -16.16
CA LYS A 476 -13.43 8.78 -14.78
C LYS A 476 -14.94 8.78 -14.73
N GLU A 477 -15.52 7.64 -14.40
CA GLU A 477 -16.96 7.54 -14.14
C GLU A 477 -17.24 7.94 -12.69
N LEU A 478 -18.04 8.97 -12.53
CA LEU A 478 -18.38 9.46 -11.19
C LEU A 478 -19.34 8.51 -10.48
N ALA A 479 -19.06 8.27 -9.19
CA ALA A 479 -19.87 7.41 -8.37
C ALA A 479 -21.27 7.99 -8.11
N ASP A 480 -22.29 7.16 -8.26
CA ASP A 480 -23.58 7.41 -7.62
C ASP A 480 -23.49 7.01 -6.14
N SER A 481 -23.35 8.02 -5.29
CA SER A 481 -23.14 7.83 -3.86
C SER A 481 -24.29 7.09 -3.18
N ASP A 482 -25.52 7.36 -3.54
CA ASP A 482 -26.69 6.76 -2.90
C ASP A 482 -26.84 5.29 -3.31
N SER A 483 -26.60 4.97 -4.58
CA SER A 483 -26.60 3.61 -5.08
C SER A 483 -25.48 2.79 -4.43
N GLN A 484 -24.24 3.30 -4.40
CA GLN A 484 -23.11 2.57 -3.83
C GLN A 484 -23.21 2.38 -2.30
N LEU A 485 -23.78 3.34 -1.57
CA LEU A 485 -24.11 3.19 -0.15
C LEU A 485 -25.19 2.14 0.09
N ALA A 486 -26.24 2.14 -0.74
CA ALA A 486 -27.29 1.14 -0.66
C ALA A 486 -26.74 -0.27 -0.91
N ASP A 487 -25.87 -0.44 -1.91
CA ASP A 487 -25.21 -1.70 -2.22
C ASP A 487 -24.27 -2.14 -1.08
N TYR A 488 -23.50 -1.22 -0.51
CA TYR A 488 -22.66 -1.49 0.66
C TYR A 488 -23.50 -2.00 1.84
N ASN A 489 -24.60 -1.35 2.16
CA ASN A 489 -25.45 -1.72 3.29
C ASN A 489 -26.16 -3.06 3.08
N LYS A 490 -26.52 -3.42 1.83
CA LYS A 490 -27.20 -4.68 1.46
C LYS A 490 -26.24 -5.85 1.25
N ASN A 491 -24.94 -5.62 1.17
CA ASN A 491 -23.96 -6.65 0.82
C ASN A 491 -23.86 -7.72 1.92
N PHE A 492 -24.35 -8.92 1.67
CA PHE A 492 -24.30 -10.08 2.58
C PHE A 492 -22.91 -10.60 2.88
N ASN A 493 -21.93 -10.30 2.02
CA ASN A 493 -20.53 -10.68 2.18
C ASN A 493 -19.71 -9.60 2.89
N ARG A 494 -20.33 -8.52 3.31
CA ARG A 494 -19.69 -7.48 4.11
C ARG A 494 -19.38 -8.00 5.51
N PHE A 495 -18.13 -7.89 5.91
CA PHE A 495 -17.64 -8.30 7.23
C PHE A 495 -16.87 -7.19 7.95
N LEU A 496 -16.69 -6.04 7.32
CA LEU A 496 -16.05 -4.85 7.86
C LEU A 496 -17.00 -3.64 7.75
N TYR A 497 -16.80 -2.70 8.65
CA TYR A 497 -17.53 -1.44 8.67
C TYR A 497 -16.54 -0.27 8.54
N TYR A 498 -16.81 0.66 7.61
CA TYR A 498 -15.91 1.79 7.32
C TYR A 498 -15.60 2.64 8.57
N GLY A 499 -16.60 2.90 9.41
CA GLY A 499 -16.45 3.61 10.67
C GLY A 499 -15.40 2.97 11.59
N TRP A 500 -15.27 1.64 11.65
CA TRP A 500 -14.22 1.01 12.45
C TRP A 500 -12.83 1.48 12.06
N GLY A 501 -12.56 1.61 10.76
CA GLY A 501 -11.26 2.08 10.28
C GLY A 501 -10.96 3.53 10.65
N VAL A 502 -11.98 4.39 10.73
CA VAL A 502 -11.84 5.78 11.23
C VAL A 502 -11.36 5.77 12.67
N TRP A 503 -11.97 4.94 13.53
CA TRP A 503 -11.60 4.84 14.95
C TRP A 503 -10.28 4.09 15.16
N VAL A 504 -9.92 3.09 14.34
CA VAL A 504 -8.59 2.43 14.44
C VAL A 504 -7.47 3.45 14.33
N THR A 505 -7.52 4.31 13.32
CA THR A 505 -6.50 5.34 13.15
C THR A 505 -6.57 6.42 14.23
N ALA A 506 -7.76 6.77 14.70
CA ALA A 506 -7.93 7.72 15.81
C ALA A 506 -7.31 7.19 17.11
N HIS A 507 -7.53 5.91 17.45
CA HIS A 507 -6.88 5.26 18.59
C HIS A 507 -5.35 5.23 18.44
N ALA A 508 -4.85 4.85 17.26
CA ALA A 508 -3.40 4.80 17.03
C ALA A 508 -2.76 6.19 17.16
N ARG A 509 -3.37 7.23 16.58
CA ARG A 509 -2.91 8.62 16.78
C ARG A 509 -2.98 9.05 18.24
N HIS A 510 -4.07 8.76 18.93
CA HIS A 510 -4.24 9.10 20.36
C HIS A 510 -3.14 8.46 21.21
N ASN A 511 -2.78 7.19 20.94
CA ASN A 511 -1.69 6.50 21.63
C ASN A 511 -0.33 7.17 21.36
N LEU A 512 -0.03 7.49 20.09
CA LEU A 512 1.20 8.18 19.71
C LEU A 512 1.29 9.58 20.33
N PHE A 513 0.21 10.36 20.27
CA PHE A 513 0.17 11.71 20.84
C PHE A 513 0.28 11.72 22.35
N SER A 514 -0.09 10.64 23.05
CA SER A 514 0.16 10.54 24.49
C SER A 514 1.65 10.50 24.80
N ALA A 515 2.47 9.87 23.97
CA ALA A 515 3.93 9.89 24.08
C ALA A 515 4.50 11.27 23.71
N ILE A 516 4.06 11.86 22.59
CA ILE A 516 4.50 13.20 22.17
C ILE A 516 4.20 14.24 23.28
N TYR A 517 3.03 14.17 23.89
CA TYR A 517 2.63 15.06 24.99
C TYR A 517 3.50 14.86 26.24
N GLU A 518 3.95 13.64 26.53
CA GLU A 518 4.87 13.35 27.64
C GLU A 518 6.28 13.89 27.38
N PHE A 519 6.77 13.72 26.14
CA PHE A 519 8.11 14.16 25.76
C PHE A 519 8.26 15.68 25.71
N LYS A 520 7.20 16.41 25.38
CA LYS A 520 7.23 17.89 25.28
C LYS A 520 8.39 18.36 24.40
N ASN A 521 9.27 19.19 24.96
CA ASN A 521 10.43 19.75 24.24
C ASN A 521 11.50 18.72 23.91
N ASP A 522 11.49 17.54 24.51
CA ASP A 522 12.42 16.44 24.18
C ASP A 522 11.97 15.66 22.93
N TYR A 523 10.74 15.88 22.44
CA TYR A 523 10.22 15.28 21.24
C TYR A 523 10.92 15.83 19.98
N VAL A 524 11.44 14.93 19.14
CA VAL A 524 12.17 15.27 17.91
C VAL A 524 11.36 14.90 16.65
N TYR A 525 10.85 13.66 16.57
CA TYR A 525 10.19 13.14 15.39
C TYR A 525 9.27 11.98 15.74
N ALA A 526 8.17 11.87 14.99
CA ALA A 526 7.28 10.71 15.07
C ALA A 526 6.86 10.22 13.69
N ASP A 527 6.64 8.90 13.56
CA ASP A 527 6.16 8.27 12.35
C ASP A 527 5.21 7.12 12.68
N THR A 528 3.92 7.39 12.58
CA THR A 528 2.81 6.43 12.70
C THR A 528 2.74 5.71 14.05
N ASP A 529 3.75 4.97 14.42
CA ASP A 529 3.86 4.10 15.61
C ASP A 529 5.23 4.21 16.29
N SER A 530 6.07 5.14 15.87
CA SER A 530 7.39 5.38 16.49
C SER A 530 7.56 6.82 16.97
N ILE A 531 8.32 6.99 18.05
CA ILE A 531 8.76 8.28 18.59
C ILE A 531 10.27 8.32 18.69
N LYS A 532 10.84 9.49 18.37
CA LYS A 532 12.26 9.80 18.52
C LYS A 532 12.43 11.05 19.36
N GLY A 533 13.34 11.02 20.31
CA GLY A 533 13.52 12.11 21.25
C GLY A 533 14.94 12.19 21.83
N ILE A 534 15.26 13.34 22.40
CA ILE A 534 16.44 13.52 23.25
C ILE A 534 16.07 13.23 24.70
N ASN A 535 17.06 13.13 25.61
CA ASN A 535 16.85 12.84 27.05
C ASN A 535 15.92 11.63 27.27
N PHE A 536 16.03 10.64 26.42
CA PHE A 536 15.06 9.54 26.31
C PHE A 536 14.90 8.73 27.60
N GLU A 537 15.96 8.65 28.38
CA GLU A 537 15.98 7.95 29.66
C GLU A 537 15.05 8.57 30.71
N ASP A 538 14.80 9.86 30.64
CA ASP A 538 13.92 10.58 31.57
C ASP A 538 12.43 10.19 31.36
N HIS A 539 12.11 9.56 30.25
CA HIS A 539 10.75 9.17 29.87
C HIS A 539 10.43 7.67 30.04
N LEU A 540 11.37 6.87 30.58
CA LEU A 540 11.18 5.41 30.74
C LEU A 540 9.99 5.05 31.65
N ASP A 541 9.70 5.85 32.66
CA ASP A 541 8.54 5.65 33.53
C ASP A 541 7.20 5.80 32.80
N TYR A 542 7.13 6.68 31.81
CA TYR A 542 5.95 6.81 30.94
C TYR A 542 5.72 5.53 30.17
N PHE A 543 6.74 5.00 29.49
CA PHE A 543 6.64 3.78 28.71
C PHE A 543 6.21 2.59 29.56
N LYS A 544 6.74 2.46 30.76
CA LYS A 544 6.32 1.43 31.72
C LYS A 544 4.83 1.54 32.08
N LYS A 545 4.38 2.72 32.46
CA LYS A 545 2.97 2.99 32.78
C LYS A 545 2.04 2.71 31.62
N TYR A 546 2.45 3.09 30.40
CA TYR A 546 1.71 2.82 29.19
C TYR A 546 1.62 1.31 28.92
N ASN A 547 2.73 0.58 29.00
CA ASN A 547 2.77 -0.87 28.79
C ASN A 547 1.93 -1.61 29.84
N ASP A 548 1.91 -1.19 31.09
CA ASP A 548 1.02 -1.72 32.13
C ASP A 548 -0.46 -1.45 31.80
N LYS A 549 -0.79 -0.31 31.22
CA LYS A 549 -2.15 0.00 30.74
C LYS A 549 -2.54 -0.96 29.60
N VAL A 550 -1.67 -1.15 28.60
CA VAL A 550 -1.88 -2.09 27.49
C VAL A 550 -2.18 -3.49 28.00
N PHE A 551 -1.40 -3.96 28.98
CA PHE A 551 -1.63 -5.28 29.58
C PHE A 551 -3.04 -5.38 30.19
N ARG A 552 -3.48 -4.38 30.94
CA ARG A 552 -4.84 -4.37 31.57
C ARG A 552 -5.94 -4.31 30.52
N ASP A 553 -5.79 -3.49 29.48
CA ASP A 553 -6.79 -3.35 28.43
C ASP A 553 -6.97 -4.68 27.67
N LEU A 554 -5.87 -5.34 27.30
CA LEU A 554 -5.88 -6.64 26.66
C LEU A 554 -6.48 -7.74 27.55
N LEU A 555 -6.15 -7.75 28.85
CA LEU A 555 -6.71 -8.71 29.81
C LEU A 555 -8.23 -8.52 29.96
N THR A 556 -8.69 -7.28 29.98
CA THR A 556 -10.12 -6.96 30.05
C THR A 556 -10.87 -7.45 28.82
N MET A 557 -10.32 -7.23 27.63
CA MET A 557 -10.89 -7.74 26.38
C MET A 557 -10.90 -9.29 26.35
N CYS A 558 -9.79 -9.91 26.74
CA CYS A 558 -9.68 -11.38 26.78
C CYS A 558 -10.73 -11.99 27.74
N ASN A 559 -10.94 -11.40 28.91
CA ASN A 559 -11.96 -11.83 29.86
C ASN A 559 -13.39 -11.65 29.30
N HIS A 560 -13.65 -10.54 28.62
CA HIS A 560 -14.93 -10.25 27.99
C HIS A 560 -15.32 -11.32 26.95
N TYR A 561 -14.39 -11.69 26.08
CA TYR A 561 -14.63 -12.65 25.00
C TYR A 561 -14.21 -14.07 25.30
N LYS A 562 -13.65 -14.36 26.49
CA LYS A 562 -13.08 -15.65 26.85
C LYS A 562 -11.99 -16.12 25.86
N ILE A 563 -11.13 -15.19 25.46
CA ILE A 563 -9.98 -15.45 24.60
C ILE A 563 -8.76 -15.73 25.50
N PRO A 564 -7.96 -16.77 25.24
CA PRO A 564 -6.72 -17.00 26.00
C PRO A 564 -5.77 -15.82 25.87
N PHE A 565 -5.30 -15.27 26.99
CA PHE A 565 -4.39 -14.11 27.00
C PHE A 565 -3.06 -14.38 26.28
N SER A 566 -2.65 -15.65 26.19
CA SER A 566 -1.46 -16.08 25.43
C SER A 566 -1.50 -15.67 23.94
N LYS A 567 -2.69 -15.52 23.32
CA LYS A 567 -2.83 -15.04 21.96
C LYS A 567 -2.37 -13.57 21.79
N CYS A 568 -2.47 -12.75 22.84
CA CYS A 568 -2.01 -11.37 22.83
C CYS A 568 -0.48 -11.24 23.00
N LYS A 569 0.18 -12.30 23.48
CA LYS A 569 1.62 -12.35 23.71
C LYS A 569 2.25 -13.65 23.18
N PRO A 570 2.17 -13.89 21.86
CA PRO A 570 2.79 -15.06 21.26
C PRO A 570 4.30 -15.07 21.47
N LYS A 571 4.90 -16.24 21.36
CA LYS A 571 6.34 -16.44 21.53
C LYS A 571 7.06 -16.43 20.19
N THR A 572 8.22 -15.77 20.18
CA THR A 572 9.20 -15.95 19.10
C THR A 572 9.82 -17.34 19.14
N LYS A 573 10.56 -17.74 18.10
CA LYS A 573 11.32 -19.00 18.08
C LYS A 573 12.22 -19.20 19.32
N ASN A 574 12.75 -18.10 19.83
CA ASN A 574 13.64 -18.13 21.02
C ASN A 574 12.88 -18.13 22.35
N GLY A 575 11.56 -18.30 22.32
CA GLY A 575 10.73 -18.36 23.51
C GLY A 575 10.41 -17.00 24.16
N VAL A 576 10.82 -15.89 23.53
CA VAL A 576 10.52 -14.53 24.02
C VAL A 576 9.08 -14.19 23.74
N GLU A 577 8.33 -13.85 24.77
CA GLU A 577 6.95 -13.36 24.66
C GLU A 577 6.95 -11.95 24.08
N ASN A 578 6.08 -11.72 23.10
CA ASN A 578 5.94 -10.43 22.42
C ASN A 578 4.50 -9.91 22.58
N LEU A 579 4.29 -9.05 23.59
CA LEU A 579 2.98 -8.47 23.87
C LEU A 579 2.63 -7.43 22.80
N ILE A 580 1.44 -7.53 22.21
CA ILE A 580 0.94 -6.58 21.21
C ILE A 580 0.66 -5.21 21.84
N GLY A 581 1.01 -4.13 21.14
CA GLY A 581 0.65 -2.74 21.52
C GLY A 581 1.57 -2.05 22.51
N VAL A 582 2.60 -2.73 23.02
CA VAL A 582 3.58 -2.10 23.94
C VAL A 582 4.59 -1.26 23.19
N TRP A 583 5.12 -0.26 23.86
CA TRP A 583 6.34 0.43 23.43
C TRP A 583 7.54 -0.48 23.62
N ASP A 584 8.25 -0.71 22.52
CA ASP A 584 9.50 -1.47 22.45
C ASP A 584 10.65 -0.48 22.20
N MET A 585 11.71 -0.56 23.05
CA MET A 585 12.86 0.31 22.94
C MET A 585 13.78 -0.15 21.82
N GLU A 586 14.13 0.78 20.94
CA GLU A 586 15.11 0.57 19.88
C GLU A 586 16.50 1.08 20.30
N ALA A 587 17.53 0.68 19.55
CA ALA A 587 18.90 1.09 19.84
C ALA A 587 19.16 2.59 19.79
N GLY A 588 18.27 3.36 19.12
CA GLY A 588 18.44 4.79 18.89
C GLY A 588 19.55 5.11 17.89
N TYR A 589 19.95 6.37 17.85
CA TYR A 589 20.86 6.91 16.82
C TYR A 589 22.02 7.67 17.48
N GLU A 590 23.21 7.51 16.91
CA GLU A 590 24.38 8.31 17.30
C GLU A 590 24.23 9.76 16.80
N MET A 591 23.82 9.93 15.54
CA MET A 591 23.47 11.22 14.94
C MET A 591 22.12 11.13 14.24
N PHE A 592 21.34 12.20 14.29
CA PHE A 592 20.03 12.29 13.65
C PHE A 592 19.76 13.71 13.18
N LYS A 593 19.27 13.87 11.94
CA LYS A 593 18.79 15.16 11.41
C LYS A 593 17.52 14.94 10.62
N THR A 594 16.49 15.70 10.91
CA THR A 594 15.22 15.71 10.15
C THR A 594 14.90 17.10 9.63
N VAL A 595 14.25 17.17 8.49
CA VAL A 595 13.75 18.43 7.90
C VAL A 595 12.24 18.34 7.57
N GLY A 596 11.57 17.32 8.10
CA GLY A 596 10.13 17.14 7.95
C GLY A 596 9.72 15.67 7.79
N ALA A 597 8.43 15.46 7.56
CA ALA A 597 7.84 14.13 7.42
C ALA A 597 8.51 13.30 6.33
N LYS A 598 9.00 12.09 6.69
CA LYS A 598 9.73 11.19 5.78
C LYS A 598 10.95 11.84 5.10
N ARG A 599 11.65 12.73 5.83
CA ARG A 599 12.85 13.42 5.37
C ARG A 599 13.84 13.50 6.51
N TYR A 600 14.58 12.42 6.77
CA TYR A 600 15.63 12.37 7.80
C TYR A 600 16.80 11.50 7.41
N ILE A 601 17.97 11.83 7.95
CA ILE A 601 19.26 11.13 7.82
C ILE A 601 19.78 10.81 9.21
N TYR A 602 20.46 9.67 9.36
CA TYR A 602 20.91 9.22 10.67
C TYR A 602 22.13 8.30 10.58
N ILE A 603 22.88 8.27 11.67
CA ILE A 603 23.91 7.27 11.95
C ILE A 603 23.39 6.33 13.04
N GLU A 604 23.35 5.04 12.73
CA GLU A 604 23.04 4.03 13.72
C GLU A 604 24.16 3.86 14.75
N ARG A 605 23.87 3.25 15.91
CA ARG A 605 24.86 2.99 16.96
C ARG A 605 26.04 2.10 16.50
N ASN A 606 25.92 1.39 15.38
CA ASN A 606 26.97 0.62 14.73
C ASN A 606 27.86 1.47 13.78
N GLY A 607 27.59 2.77 13.66
CA GLY A 607 28.29 3.70 12.78
C GLY A 607 27.79 3.70 11.33
N GLU A 608 26.70 3.00 10.99
CA GLU A 608 26.19 2.91 9.64
C GLU A 608 25.34 4.14 9.28
N LEU A 609 25.68 4.81 8.15
CA LEU A 609 24.89 5.89 7.59
C LEU A 609 23.62 5.35 6.92
N ASN A 610 22.50 5.94 7.26
CA ASN A 610 21.21 5.63 6.67
C ASN A 610 20.38 6.91 6.42
N LEU A 611 19.39 6.81 5.55
CA LEU A 611 18.42 7.88 5.34
C LEU A 611 17.01 7.32 5.06
N THR A 612 16.02 8.13 5.37
CA THR A 612 14.63 7.89 5.00
C THR A 612 14.09 9.16 4.35
N VAL A 613 13.97 9.12 3.02
CA VAL A 613 13.45 10.23 2.23
C VAL A 613 12.41 9.69 1.26
N SER A 614 11.20 10.23 1.33
CA SER A 614 10.13 9.85 0.41
C SER A 614 10.57 10.12 -1.03
N GLY A 615 10.66 9.07 -1.84
CA GLY A 615 11.10 9.15 -3.22
C GLY A 615 12.60 8.88 -3.45
N LEU A 616 13.38 8.53 -2.41
CA LEU A 616 14.74 8.00 -2.53
C LEU A 616 14.82 6.55 -2.06
N ASN A 617 15.50 5.71 -2.81
CA ASN A 617 15.86 4.38 -2.36
C ASN A 617 17.24 4.43 -1.68
N LYS A 618 17.29 4.16 -0.38
CA LYS A 618 18.52 4.21 0.41
C LYS A 618 19.64 3.31 -0.12
N LYS A 619 19.30 2.16 -0.73
CA LYS A 619 20.28 1.24 -1.31
C LYS A 619 21.08 1.84 -2.47
N HIS A 620 20.54 2.86 -3.14
CA HIS A 620 21.20 3.57 -4.23
C HIS A 620 21.78 4.92 -3.77
N ALA A 621 21.04 5.63 -2.92
CA ALA A 621 21.42 6.98 -2.50
C ALA A 621 22.58 7.00 -1.49
N VAL A 622 22.61 6.08 -0.51
CA VAL A 622 23.65 6.06 0.53
C VAL A 622 25.05 5.78 -0.05
N PRO A 623 25.26 4.76 -0.90
CA PRO A 623 26.56 4.54 -1.52
C PRO A 623 27.03 5.75 -2.33
N TRP A 624 26.15 6.37 -3.10
CA TRP A 624 26.50 7.57 -3.86
C TRP A 624 26.88 8.75 -2.96
N LEU A 625 26.15 8.99 -1.86
CA LEU A 625 26.51 10.05 -0.90
C LEU A 625 27.90 9.84 -0.29
N LEU A 626 28.22 8.61 0.11
CA LEU A 626 29.52 8.28 0.66
C LEU A 626 30.64 8.46 -0.36
N GLU A 627 30.41 8.14 -1.62
CA GLU A 627 31.37 8.35 -2.72
C GLU A 627 31.55 9.83 -3.04
N GLU A 628 30.45 10.58 -3.27
CA GLU A 628 30.43 12.00 -3.66
C GLU A 628 31.13 12.89 -2.62
N TYR A 629 30.92 12.59 -1.33
CA TYR A 629 31.48 13.36 -0.22
C TYR A 629 32.71 12.71 0.42
N ASN A 630 33.33 11.70 -0.23
CA ASN A 630 34.53 10.99 0.23
C ASN A 630 34.39 10.44 1.68
N GLY A 631 33.20 10.02 2.08
CA GLY A 631 32.92 9.50 3.42
C GLY A 631 32.83 10.57 4.52
N ASP A 632 32.84 11.85 4.19
CA ASP A 632 32.71 12.95 5.15
C ASP A 632 31.25 13.07 5.66
N ILE A 633 31.01 12.44 6.80
CA ILE A 633 29.68 12.38 7.42
C ILE A 633 29.15 13.75 7.82
N ASP A 634 30.00 14.60 8.39
CA ASP A 634 29.61 15.93 8.85
C ASP A 634 29.16 16.79 7.67
N LEU A 635 29.88 16.72 6.54
CA LEU A 635 29.51 17.42 5.31
C LEU A 635 28.19 16.88 4.72
N ILE A 636 27.96 15.54 4.75
CA ILE A 636 26.69 14.95 4.28
C ILE A 636 25.53 15.48 5.13
N PHE A 637 25.68 15.51 6.47
CA PHE A 637 24.66 16.06 7.35
C PHE A 637 24.42 17.55 7.16
N GLU A 638 25.49 18.34 6.94
CA GLU A 638 25.37 19.77 6.62
C GLU A 638 24.54 19.98 5.35
N ARG A 639 24.81 19.22 4.29
CA ARG A 639 24.14 19.30 2.98
C ARG A 639 22.71 18.77 2.99
N PHE A 640 22.33 17.97 3.98
CA PHE A 640 20.99 17.42 4.08
C PHE A 640 19.99 18.49 4.53
N GLY A 641 19.28 19.11 3.56
CA GLY A 641 18.33 20.19 3.80
C GLY A 641 17.81 20.79 2.49
N GLU A 642 17.53 22.10 2.51
CA GLU A 642 17.17 22.82 1.28
C GLU A 642 18.26 22.70 0.23
N GLY A 643 17.87 22.34 -0.99
CA GLY A 643 18.80 22.13 -2.10
C GLY A 643 19.53 20.79 -2.11
N PHE A 644 19.24 19.88 -1.17
CA PHE A 644 19.82 18.54 -1.19
C PHE A 644 19.44 17.80 -2.47
N PHE A 645 20.45 17.30 -3.18
CA PHE A 645 20.31 16.74 -4.53
C PHE A 645 20.94 15.35 -4.62
N VAL A 646 20.22 14.44 -5.30
CA VAL A 646 20.75 13.13 -5.69
C VAL A 646 20.49 12.96 -7.20
N PRO A 647 21.52 12.70 -8.02
CA PRO A 647 21.37 12.64 -9.48
C PRO A 647 20.59 11.41 -9.94
N ALA A 648 20.08 11.48 -11.15
CA ALA A 648 19.44 10.37 -11.85
C ALA A 648 20.38 9.14 -11.89
N GLY A 649 19.80 7.94 -11.70
CA GLY A 649 20.58 6.68 -11.57
C GLY A 649 20.91 6.31 -10.13
N HIS A 650 21.01 7.27 -9.21
CA HIS A 650 21.32 7.04 -7.79
C HIS A 650 20.10 7.20 -6.85
N THR A 651 18.95 7.51 -7.40
CA THR A 651 17.70 7.65 -6.62
C THR A 651 16.92 6.33 -6.49
N GLY A 652 17.19 5.37 -7.38
CA GLY A 652 16.37 4.15 -7.52
C GLY A 652 14.96 4.43 -8.00
N LYS A 653 14.73 5.57 -8.67
CA LYS A 653 13.42 6.03 -9.13
C LYS A 653 13.42 6.28 -10.64
N MET A 654 12.32 5.83 -11.28
CA MET A 654 12.07 6.05 -12.70
C MET A 654 10.87 6.97 -12.88
N SER A 655 10.92 7.88 -13.83
CA SER A 655 9.78 8.62 -14.34
C SER A 655 9.20 7.93 -15.57
N LEU A 656 7.88 8.04 -15.75
CA LEU A 656 7.16 7.51 -16.89
C LEU A 656 6.61 8.67 -17.70
N THR A 657 6.97 8.74 -18.98
CA THR A 657 6.40 9.70 -19.93
C THR A 657 5.53 8.95 -20.92
N TYR A 658 4.24 9.31 -20.95
CA TYR A 658 3.22 8.64 -21.76
C TYR A 658 3.07 9.32 -23.12
N ILE A 659 3.08 8.51 -24.17
CA ILE A 659 2.91 8.94 -25.57
C ILE A 659 1.53 8.45 -26.02
N GLU A 660 0.61 9.40 -26.19
CA GLU A 660 -0.81 9.12 -26.42
C GLU A 660 -1.15 9.00 -27.92
N ASN A 661 -0.28 9.55 -28.79
CA ASN A 661 -0.50 9.58 -30.22
C ASN A 661 0.30 8.50 -30.94
N GLU A 662 -0.20 8.05 -32.09
CA GLU A 662 0.54 7.19 -33.00
C GLU A 662 1.88 7.82 -33.38
N THR A 663 2.93 7.00 -33.32
CA THR A 663 4.27 7.37 -33.71
C THR A 663 4.86 6.28 -34.59
N TYR A 664 5.38 6.68 -35.74
CA TYR A 664 6.02 5.79 -36.70
C TYR A 664 7.27 6.42 -37.28
N GLY A 665 8.18 5.61 -37.74
CA GLY A 665 9.42 6.10 -38.35
C GLY A 665 10.44 4.99 -38.56
N THR A 666 11.64 5.43 -38.89
CA THR A 666 12.81 4.53 -39.00
C THR A 666 13.75 4.80 -37.83
N LEU A 667 14.45 3.77 -37.38
CA LEU A 667 15.54 3.89 -36.43
C LEU A 667 16.66 2.92 -36.76
N VAL A 668 17.86 3.28 -36.32
CA VAL A 668 19.07 2.49 -36.50
C VAL A 668 19.41 1.82 -35.16
N ASP A 669 19.57 0.50 -35.19
CA ASP A 669 19.96 -0.25 -34.02
C ASP A 669 21.46 -0.09 -33.68
N TYR A 670 21.87 -0.66 -32.54
CA TYR A 670 23.26 -0.59 -32.08
C TYR A 670 24.25 -1.36 -32.99
N GLN A 671 23.76 -2.17 -33.91
CA GLN A 671 24.56 -2.91 -34.91
C GLN A 671 24.61 -2.20 -36.27
N GLY A 672 23.88 -1.08 -36.43
CA GLY A 672 23.82 -0.33 -37.69
C GLY A 672 22.70 -0.80 -38.65
N ASN A 673 21.82 -1.70 -38.23
CA ASN A 673 20.68 -2.13 -39.06
C ASN A 673 19.56 -1.06 -38.98
N VAL A 674 18.92 -0.82 -40.14
CA VAL A 674 17.76 0.06 -40.23
C VAL A 674 16.48 -0.73 -40.04
N GLY A 675 15.65 -0.32 -39.12
CA GLY A 675 14.33 -0.85 -38.86
C GLY A 675 13.25 0.20 -38.91
N VAL A 676 12.01 -0.24 -38.80
CA VAL A 676 10.83 0.61 -38.68
C VAL A 676 10.17 0.36 -37.35
N TYR A 677 9.54 1.39 -36.79
CA TYR A 677 8.67 1.28 -35.63
C TYR A 677 7.32 1.91 -35.96
N ASN A 678 6.27 1.33 -35.39
CA ASN A 678 4.92 1.88 -35.43
C ASN A 678 4.22 1.54 -34.11
N GLU A 679 3.97 2.56 -33.28
CA GLU A 679 3.30 2.44 -32.01
C GLU A 679 2.06 3.32 -31.98
N LEU A 680 0.89 2.76 -31.76
CA LEU A 680 -0.34 3.54 -31.62
C LEU A 680 -0.35 4.36 -30.32
N SER A 681 0.33 3.86 -29.32
CA SER A 681 0.64 4.54 -28.05
C SER A 681 1.80 3.84 -27.37
N SER A 682 2.50 4.52 -26.47
CA SER A 682 3.65 3.95 -25.77
C SER A 682 3.95 4.68 -24.46
N VAL A 683 4.93 4.19 -23.72
CA VAL A 683 5.48 4.82 -22.53
C VAL A 683 6.99 4.58 -22.51
N HIS A 684 7.75 5.59 -22.16
CA HIS A 684 9.17 5.40 -21.88
C HIS A 684 9.51 5.72 -20.43
N MET A 685 10.55 5.07 -19.93
CA MET A 685 11.08 5.24 -18.58
C MET A 685 12.42 5.98 -18.61
N GLU A 686 12.63 6.85 -17.62
CA GLU A 686 13.90 7.55 -17.42
C GLU A 686 14.27 7.54 -15.94
N PRO A 687 15.56 7.39 -15.60
CA PRO A 687 16.03 7.63 -14.26
C PRO A 687 15.71 9.06 -13.84
N GLN A 688 15.15 9.22 -12.65
CA GLN A 688 14.75 10.52 -12.10
C GLN A 688 15.76 10.96 -11.04
N SER A 689 16.18 12.23 -11.09
CA SER A 689 16.90 12.87 -10.00
C SER A 689 15.97 13.21 -8.83
N TYR A 690 16.54 13.44 -7.68
CA TYR A 690 15.83 13.92 -6.49
C TYR A 690 16.37 15.31 -6.10
N PHE A 691 15.47 16.21 -5.82
CA PHE A 691 15.78 17.54 -5.30
C PHE A 691 14.88 17.84 -4.09
N MET A 692 15.48 18.21 -2.96
CA MET A 692 14.75 18.59 -1.76
C MET A 692 14.50 20.09 -1.76
N SER A 693 13.23 20.48 -1.76
CA SER A 693 12.82 21.87 -1.57
C SER A 693 11.92 21.99 -0.35
N LEU A 694 12.19 22.98 0.47
CA LEU A 694 11.38 23.35 1.62
C LEU A 694 10.55 24.60 1.27
N VAL A 695 9.29 24.63 1.75
CA VAL A 695 8.41 25.77 1.49
C VAL A 695 8.93 27.00 2.25
N GLY A 696 9.04 28.15 1.59
CA GLY A 696 9.60 29.38 2.18
C GLY A 696 8.88 29.85 3.46
N ASP A 697 7.57 29.69 3.53
CA ASP A 697 6.81 30.02 4.77
C ASP A 697 7.14 29.05 5.92
N TYR A 698 7.47 27.79 5.62
CA TYR A 698 7.94 26.84 6.61
C TYR A 698 9.32 27.21 7.16
N ILE A 699 10.24 27.62 6.29
CA ILE A 699 11.57 28.12 6.70
C ILE A 699 11.44 29.31 7.63
N LYS A 700 10.63 30.31 7.28
CA LYS A 700 10.37 31.49 8.13
C LYS A 700 9.74 31.10 9.48
N TYR A 701 8.85 30.12 9.49
CA TYR A 701 8.26 29.63 10.73
C TYR A 701 9.32 28.99 11.63
N LEU A 702 10.20 28.15 11.07
CA LEU A 702 11.29 27.52 11.82
C LEU A 702 12.26 28.57 12.39
N GLU A 703 12.63 29.57 11.59
CA GLU A 703 13.48 30.68 12.06
C GLU A 703 12.82 31.39 13.23
N GLY A 704 11.52 31.68 13.15
CA GLY A 704 10.77 32.32 14.25
C GLY A 704 10.76 31.52 15.53
N VAL A 705 10.53 30.20 15.45
CA VAL A 705 10.48 29.32 16.62
C VAL A 705 11.87 29.09 17.22
N GLN A 706 12.90 28.90 16.42
CA GLN A 706 14.25 28.59 16.90
C GLN A 706 15.03 29.81 17.39
N TYR A 707 14.65 31.03 16.99
CA TYR A 707 15.25 32.28 17.50
C TYR A 707 14.90 32.59 18.97
N VAL A 708 13.78 32.09 19.45
CA VAL A 708 13.34 32.31 20.83
C VAL A 708 14.22 31.54 21.85
N GLU A 709 14.81 30.41 21.45
CA GLU A 709 15.67 29.60 22.32
C GLU A 709 17.07 30.22 22.62
N ILE A 710 17.51 31.21 21.83
CA ILE A 710 18.84 31.83 21.99
C ILE A 710 18.85 32.86 23.14
N TRP A 711 17.70 33.22 23.66
CA TRP A 711 17.57 34.33 24.66
C TRP A 711 17.04 33.89 26.03
N TYR A 712 16.98 32.61 26.34
CA TYR A 712 16.61 32.08 27.68
C TYR A 712 17.68 31.19 28.27
#